data_fc4148a3c5bf1e046075d3ba85dda837
#
_entry.id   fc4148a3c5bf1e046075d3ba85dda837
#
_cell.length_a   1.000
_cell.length_b   1.000
_cell.length_c   1.000
_cell.angle_alpha   90.00
_cell.angle_beta   90.00
_cell.angle_gamma   90.00
#
_symmetry.space_group_name_H-M   'P 1'
#
loop_
_entity.id
_entity.type
_entity.pdbx_description
1 polymer ?
#
loop_
_entity_poly.entity_id
_entity_poly.type
_entity_poly.pdbx_seq_one_letter_code
_entity_poly.pdbx_strand_id
1 'polypeptide(L)'
;MGTKRAGTRGRPGTEGGEGPAVAGAAEGPPRLALLGPVTAHRGDVPLDLGPVRRQAVLAALVLRAETLVTQQQLLDDVWGLEPPGTGRRVLPSYVYPLRKALDAPGAGPTASVIRGERGGYRFVPGETRTDIGELTQHGDAVRRARAAGDLAAALDRCTRALHLFRGEPLAGLPGPLADAERQRLARQRRTLHQERVECLVLLGRYAEALDELLAAPMAQPYDEPLAALRMRALYGGGRQAEALAAYRETRDRLRDELGVEPGDELRRVHQAVLRRDDPALLGTAPPPRAERTTPAATGTPPPEATAPSRPRRNELPGDTAWLVGREPELALLTAPVPADSVAVAAVDGTAGVGKTALLVRAAWTLHDQYPDGCLFVDLHTHGAPHESLRPQRALHQLLRAVNGADGELPDEMDELLTAWRAATSSLRLLLVVDDARSAEQVRPLLPAGPGSRVLVAGRQRLPGLDADRRVTVEPLDTGDAVALLSRLLGETRAGREPEAAEELARRCGGLPLALRIAGARLQNRPSWTVAHLVGRMSGDERRLGELRAEDRSVEAAFRMSYDLLAPELRRGFRALGQAPTAEFDGLTPAAMLGGSQYDAEDLLERLVDASLLQQPRPGRYRLHDLVRDHTRRLAATAPEEAAADRAAVLHLYTAAGRIASDWGPEGYPTGPDVSDAPFADWREADAWLEAAGGQLLDVVAFAAAAGRRDDACWIAESLVDPLVRQGRFHECRSALELALPGADLAEDRRMPSSLRNCLAIADIYQGRFRQAYAWCADALSIARPRGDLREQARAIAVMGAAERALGRLPEAAAHLSEVMGLASRLDDDWLAGMSSCQLGALHDQEGRHEKALTYYATSLTFAEKIGRPRMISKTLCFTAEAHLALGRHTEVKDLARRAAELAQEVGDLQLRATSLSLLGAAEHGRGDLPSAITLQREALATLTEHTSRPLEMEVRRRLGRTYAAAGDPAEAERQFRIARSLAGPA
;
A
#
# COMPACT_ATOMS: atom_id res chain seq x y z
N MET A 1 15.05 -67.83 26.11
CA MET A 1 14.66 -69.06 25.53
C MET A 1 14.25 -68.75 24.13
N GLY A 2 15.00 -68.93 23.11
CA GLY A 2 15.44 -70.14 22.43
C GLY A 2 14.56 -70.24 21.18
N THR A 3 14.89 -70.37 20.01
CA THR A 3 16.09 -70.92 19.27
C THR A 3 15.88 -70.66 17.77
N LYS A 4 16.91 -70.20 17.07
CA LYS A 4 17.56 -70.68 15.86
C LYS A 4 16.88 -71.76 14.98
N ARG A 5 16.90 -71.49 13.61
CA ARG A 5 17.55 -72.27 12.54
C ARG A 5 17.05 -71.71 11.20
N ALA A 6 17.82 -71.14 10.20
CA ALA A 6 18.93 -71.66 9.38
C ALA A 6 18.56 -72.81 8.36
N GLY A 7 18.80 -72.49 7.07
CA GLY A 7 18.75 -73.47 5.93
C GLY A 7 18.64 -72.71 4.62
N THR A 8 19.63 -72.30 3.94
CA THR A 8 20.66 -72.71 2.97
C THR A 8 20.13 -73.40 1.69
N ARG A 9 20.62 -72.81 0.58
CA ARG A 9 21.02 -73.33 -0.71
C ARG A 9 20.00 -73.29 -1.87
N GLY A 10 20.43 -72.64 -2.98
CA GLY A 10 20.53 -73.18 -4.25
C GLY A 10 20.72 -72.20 -5.41
N ARG A 11 21.93 -71.97 -5.87
CA ARG A 11 22.18 -71.51 -7.26
C ARG A 11 22.25 -72.74 -8.15
N PRO A 12 21.92 -72.69 -9.46
CA PRO A 12 22.82 -72.18 -10.52
C PRO A 12 22.02 -71.49 -11.63
N GLY A 13 22.57 -70.71 -12.49
CA GLY A 13 23.59 -70.74 -13.45
C GLY A 13 23.23 -69.94 -14.69
N THR A 14 24.06 -68.98 -15.00
CA THR A 14 24.42 -68.40 -16.31
C THR A 14 23.49 -68.61 -17.52
N GLU A 15 23.08 -67.47 -18.12
CA GLU A 15 23.27 -67.18 -19.54
C GLU A 15 23.22 -65.73 -19.85
N GLY A 16 24.11 -65.20 -20.71
CA GLY A 16 24.34 -63.81 -21.00
C GLY A 16 23.26 -63.25 -21.93
N GLY A 17 22.94 -62.03 -21.68
CA GLY A 17 22.16 -61.14 -22.58
C GLY A 17 22.76 -59.76 -22.59
N GLU A 18 23.22 -59.36 -23.72
CA GLU A 18 23.84 -58.12 -24.06
C GLU A 18 22.97 -56.96 -23.53
N GLY A 19 23.58 -56.02 -22.76
CA GLY A 19 22.94 -54.78 -22.37
C GLY A 19 22.75 -53.88 -23.62
N PRO A 20 21.66 -53.14 -23.70
CA PRO A 20 21.49 -52.18 -24.77
C PRO A 20 22.44 -50.98 -24.58
N ALA A 21 23.02 -50.58 -25.69
CA ALA A 21 24.00 -49.56 -25.89
C ALA A 21 23.66 -48.25 -25.14
N VAL A 22 24.71 -47.62 -24.64
CA VAL A 22 24.74 -46.22 -24.16
C VAL A 22 24.08 -45.32 -25.23
N ALA A 23 22.87 -44.85 -24.93
CA ALA A 23 22.18 -43.89 -25.76
C ALA A 23 22.99 -42.60 -25.75
N GLY A 24 23.20 -42.03 -26.94
CA GLY A 24 23.98 -40.86 -27.19
C GLY A 24 23.61 -39.68 -26.25
N ALA A 25 24.62 -38.94 -25.87
CA ALA A 25 24.49 -37.74 -25.10
C ALA A 25 23.46 -36.79 -25.77
N ALA A 26 22.35 -36.56 -25.12
CA ALA A 26 21.32 -35.66 -25.61
C ALA A 26 21.92 -34.25 -25.70
N GLU A 27 22.04 -33.74 -26.93
CA GLU A 27 22.52 -32.36 -27.17
C GLU A 27 21.37 -31.37 -26.98
N GLY A 28 21.63 -30.26 -26.28
CA GLY A 28 20.72 -29.13 -26.10
C GLY A 28 20.54 -28.68 -24.65
N PRO A 29 20.01 -27.47 -24.48
CA PRO A 29 19.74 -26.91 -23.15
C PRO A 29 18.59 -27.66 -22.44
N PRO A 30 18.63 -27.81 -21.12
CA PRO A 30 17.55 -28.42 -20.36
C PRO A 30 16.25 -27.58 -20.43
N ARG A 31 15.11 -28.30 -20.43
CA ARG A 31 13.78 -27.72 -20.34
C ARG A 31 13.11 -28.16 -19.05
N LEU A 32 12.66 -27.20 -18.23
CA LEU A 32 11.98 -27.47 -16.97
C LEU A 32 10.49 -27.14 -17.12
N ALA A 33 9.64 -28.03 -16.64
CA ALA A 33 8.21 -27.84 -16.63
C ALA A 33 7.68 -27.94 -15.20
N LEU A 34 6.99 -26.87 -14.76
CA LEU A 34 6.40 -26.71 -13.44
C LEU A 34 4.87 -26.53 -13.51
N LEU A 35 4.32 -26.26 -14.69
CA LEU A 35 2.89 -26.06 -14.91
C LEU A 35 2.11 -27.39 -15.03
N GLY A 36 2.48 -28.33 -14.20
CA GLY A 36 1.97 -29.68 -14.07
C GLY A 36 2.85 -30.46 -13.09
N PRO A 37 2.94 -31.79 -13.19
CA PRO A 37 3.98 -32.55 -12.51
C PRO A 37 5.36 -32.03 -12.92
N VAL A 38 6.23 -31.84 -11.93
CA VAL A 38 7.57 -31.28 -12.20
C VAL A 38 8.42 -32.23 -12.96
N THR A 39 8.85 -31.85 -14.16
CA THR A 39 9.70 -32.68 -15.08
C THR A 39 10.82 -31.82 -15.67
N ALA A 40 11.89 -32.51 -16.00
CA ALA A 40 13.00 -31.92 -16.74
C ALA A 40 13.39 -32.81 -17.91
N HIS A 41 13.75 -32.21 -19.03
CA HIS A 41 14.18 -32.90 -20.23
C HIS A 41 15.39 -32.21 -20.85
N ARG A 42 16.25 -33.00 -21.51
CA ARG A 42 17.31 -32.47 -22.39
C ARG A 42 17.11 -33.07 -23.78
N GLY A 43 16.63 -32.27 -24.72
CA GLY A 43 16.04 -32.78 -25.94
C GLY A 43 14.83 -33.66 -25.57
N ASP A 44 14.78 -34.92 -26.09
CA ASP A 44 13.70 -35.88 -25.79
C ASP A 44 14.03 -36.79 -24.59
N VAL A 45 15.18 -36.63 -23.94
CA VAL A 45 15.63 -37.45 -22.83
C VAL A 45 15.19 -36.87 -21.49
N PRO A 46 14.38 -37.61 -20.69
CA PRO A 46 13.98 -37.15 -19.36
C PRO A 46 15.18 -37.17 -18.40
N LEU A 47 15.25 -36.11 -17.54
CA LEU A 47 16.26 -35.99 -16.49
C LEU A 47 15.66 -36.46 -15.16
N ASP A 48 16.40 -37.24 -14.41
CA ASP A 48 15.98 -37.69 -13.07
C ASP A 48 16.17 -36.59 -12.04
N LEU A 49 15.07 -35.99 -11.60
CA LEU A 49 15.04 -34.96 -10.55
C LEU A 49 15.00 -35.57 -9.13
N GLY A 50 14.81 -36.87 -9.01
CA GLY A 50 14.77 -37.59 -7.74
C GLY A 50 13.48 -37.37 -6.93
N PRO A 51 13.53 -37.55 -5.58
CA PRO A 51 12.36 -37.54 -4.72
C PRO A 51 11.66 -36.18 -4.67
N VAL A 52 10.36 -36.18 -4.32
CA VAL A 52 9.47 -35.00 -4.34
C VAL A 52 10.03 -33.79 -3.62
N ARG A 53 10.67 -33.98 -2.45
CA ARG A 53 11.30 -32.87 -1.72
C ARG A 53 12.50 -32.23 -2.45
N ARG A 54 13.23 -33.03 -3.25
CA ARG A 54 14.31 -32.49 -4.10
C ARG A 54 13.72 -31.67 -5.23
N GLN A 55 12.63 -32.15 -5.82
CA GLN A 55 11.88 -31.43 -6.82
C GLN A 55 11.28 -30.13 -6.25
N ALA A 56 10.82 -30.13 -4.98
CA ALA A 56 10.35 -28.92 -4.30
C ALA A 56 11.47 -27.89 -4.10
N VAL A 57 12.69 -28.33 -3.73
CA VAL A 57 13.85 -27.42 -3.67
C VAL A 57 14.18 -26.83 -5.04
N LEU A 58 14.12 -27.64 -6.12
CA LEU A 58 14.31 -27.14 -7.48
C LEU A 58 13.23 -26.13 -7.85
N ALA A 59 11.96 -26.43 -7.59
CA ALA A 59 10.84 -25.53 -7.86
C ALA A 59 11.00 -24.19 -7.14
N ALA A 60 11.39 -24.21 -5.85
CA ALA A 60 11.63 -23.00 -5.06
C ALA A 60 12.73 -22.09 -5.67
N LEU A 61 13.77 -22.70 -6.23
CA LEU A 61 14.84 -21.98 -6.90
C LEU A 61 14.42 -21.45 -8.28
N VAL A 62 13.70 -22.24 -9.07
CA VAL A 62 13.24 -21.86 -10.42
C VAL A 62 12.19 -20.76 -10.38
N LEU A 63 11.27 -20.82 -9.43
CA LEU A 63 10.24 -19.80 -9.24
C LEU A 63 10.80 -18.43 -8.85
N ARG A 64 12.02 -18.41 -8.27
CA ARG A 64 12.78 -17.19 -7.93
C ARG A 64 14.07 -17.12 -8.76
N ALA A 65 13.97 -17.43 -10.04
CA ALA A 65 15.13 -17.37 -10.95
C ALA A 65 15.85 -16.04 -10.83
N GLU A 66 17.19 -16.09 -10.91
CA GLU A 66 18.11 -14.95 -10.78
C GLU A 66 18.15 -14.27 -9.40
N THR A 67 17.33 -14.71 -8.44
CA THR A 67 17.32 -14.20 -7.07
C THR A 67 18.09 -15.15 -6.15
N LEU A 68 18.84 -14.61 -5.19
CA LEU A 68 19.47 -15.41 -4.15
C LEU A 68 18.42 -15.88 -3.16
N VAL A 69 18.24 -17.21 -3.08
CA VAL A 69 17.36 -17.82 -2.09
C VAL A 69 18.21 -18.34 -0.94
N THR A 70 17.99 -17.83 0.25
CA THR A 70 18.77 -18.22 1.42
C THR A 70 18.49 -19.66 1.84
N GLN A 71 19.44 -20.26 2.55
CA GLN A 71 19.24 -21.63 3.05
C GLN A 71 18.04 -21.74 4.00
N GLN A 72 17.77 -20.68 4.77
CA GLN A 72 16.61 -20.65 5.68
C GLN A 72 15.32 -20.60 4.87
N GLN A 73 15.21 -19.69 3.90
CA GLN A 73 14.06 -19.61 3.00
C GLN A 73 13.75 -20.95 2.31
N LEU A 74 14.78 -21.66 1.83
CA LEU A 74 14.57 -22.99 1.23
C LEU A 74 14.01 -24.04 2.21
N LEU A 75 14.39 -23.95 3.48
CA LEU A 75 13.83 -24.82 4.52
C LEU A 75 12.36 -24.45 4.78
N ASP A 76 12.08 -23.18 4.98
CA ASP A 76 10.73 -22.68 5.26
C ASP A 76 9.79 -22.97 4.07
N ASP A 77 10.25 -22.74 2.85
CA ASP A 77 9.49 -22.98 1.61
C ASP A 77 9.11 -24.45 1.37
N VAL A 78 10.01 -25.39 1.73
CA VAL A 78 9.86 -26.80 1.38
C VAL A 78 9.39 -27.67 2.55
N TRP A 79 9.74 -27.28 3.79
CA TRP A 79 9.37 -28.05 4.99
C TRP A 79 8.42 -27.33 5.92
N GLY A 80 8.30 -25.98 5.81
CA GLY A 80 7.45 -25.18 6.70
C GLY A 80 7.85 -25.38 8.15
N LEU A 81 6.88 -25.71 9.00
CA LEU A 81 7.06 -25.88 10.44
C LEU A 81 7.78 -27.19 10.84
N GLU A 82 8.03 -28.10 9.92
CA GLU A 82 8.67 -29.40 10.21
C GLU A 82 10.02 -29.53 9.50
N PRO A 83 11.04 -28.71 9.82
CA PRO A 83 12.34 -28.80 9.20
C PRO A 83 13.03 -30.12 9.60
N PRO A 84 13.90 -30.68 8.73
CA PRO A 84 14.66 -31.88 9.06
C PRO A 84 15.60 -31.63 10.23
N GLY A 85 15.80 -32.62 11.10
CA GLY A 85 16.65 -32.49 12.30
C GLY A 85 18.10 -32.06 12.02
N THR A 86 18.58 -32.20 10.78
CA THR A 86 19.88 -31.69 10.30
C THR A 86 19.88 -30.22 9.91
N GLY A 87 18.70 -29.57 9.90
CA GLY A 87 18.52 -28.18 9.52
C GLY A 87 19.14 -27.85 8.15
N ARG A 88 19.80 -26.71 8.04
CA ARG A 88 20.41 -26.24 6.77
C ARG A 88 21.42 -27.19 6.15
N ARG A 89 22.00 -28.09 6.92
CA ARG A 89 23.01 -29.05 6.45
C ARG A 89 22.46 -30.08 5.45
N VAL A 90 21.17 -30.24 5.37
CA VAL A 90 20.52 -31.15 4.42
C VAL A 90 20.53 -30.61 2.97
N LEU A 91 20.49 -29.31 2.77
CA LEU A 91 20.33 -28.68 1.46
C LEU A 91 21.40 -29.05 0.42
N PRO A 92 22.70 -29.13 0.77
CA PRO A 92 23.71 -29.59 -0.20
C PRO A 92 23.41 -30.98 -0.75
N SER A 93 22.81 -31.89 0.03
CA SER A 93 22.47 -33.26 -0.44
C SER A 93 21.30 -33.27 -1.44
N TYR A 94 20.48 -32.21 -1.50
CA TYR A 94 19.46 -32.01 -2.49
C TYR A 94 19.98 -31.27 -3.72
N VAL A 95 20.81 -30.25 -3.52
CA VAL A 95 21.33 -29.39 -4.60
C VAL A 95 22.37 -30.11 -5.45
N TYR A 96 23.26 -30.91 -4.85
CA TYR A 96 24.30 -31.61 -5.59
C TYR A 96 23.77 -32.55 -6.68
N PRO A 97 22.78 -33.43 -6.41
CA PRO A 97 22.21 -34.29 -7.46
C PRO A 97 21.44 -33.49 -8.52
N LEU A 98 20.78 -32.34 -8.14
CA LEU A 98 20.11 -31.50 -9.12
C LEU A 98 21.12 -30.86 -10.11
N ARG A 99 22.26 -30.39 -9.61
CA ARG A 99 23.36 -29.91 -10.48
C ARG A 99 23.82 -31.03 -11.44
N LYS A 100 24.05 -32.24 -10.92
CA LYS A 100 24.48 -33.36 -11.74
C LYS A 100 23.47 -33.72 -12.84
N ALA A 101 22.16 -33.50 -12.59
CA ALA A 101 21.10 -33.77 -13.57
C ALA A 101 20.97 -32.64 -14.60
N LEU A 102 21.09 -31.37 -14.14
CA LEU A 102 20.76 -30.20 -14.95
C LEU A 102 21.98 -29.61 -15.68
N ASP A 103 23.17 -29.67 -15.10
CA ASP A 103 24.36 -29.08 -15.69
C ASP A 103 24.84 -29.89 -16.91
N ALA A 104 25.53 -29.23 -17.81
CA ALA A 104 26.18 -29.90 -18.92
C ALA A 104 27.33 -30.80 -18.41
N PRO A 105 27.58 -31.94 -19.06
CA PRO A 105 28.71 -32.82 -18.71
C PRO A 105 30.03 -32.01 -18.68
N GLY A 106 30.73 -32.03 -17.54
CA GLY A 106 31.98 -31.27 -17.35
C GLY A 106 31.85 -29.82 -16.96
N ALA A 107 30.66 -29.30 -16.72
CA ALA A 107 30.45 -27.92 -16.26
C ALA A 107 31.06 -27.71 -14.87
N GLY A 108 31.91 -26.70 -14.73
CA GLY A 108 32.48 -26.28 -13.44
C GLY A 108 31.42 -25.57 -12.54
N PRO A 109 31.72 -25.33 -11.24
CA PRO A 109 30.78 -24.74 -10.29
C PRO A 109 30.24 -23.38 -10.70
N THR A 110 30.98 -22.58 -11.46
CA THR A 110 30.59 -21.26 -11.96
C THR A 110 29.67 -21.33 -13.19
N ALA A 111 29.69 -22.43 -13.92
CA ALA A 111 28.85 -22.68 -15.10
C ALA A 111 27.55 -23.45 -14.75
N SER A 112 27.36 -23.83 -13.47
CA SER A 112 26.17 -24.55 -13.00
C SER A 112 24.93 -23.66 -13.07
N VAL A 113 23.79 -24.25 -13.47
CA VAL A 113 22.49 -23.58 -13.46
C VAL A 113 21.99 -23.26 -12.02
N ILE A 114 22.48 -23.98 -11.02
CA ILE A 114 22.24 -23.68 -9.61
C ILE A 114 23.57 -23.23 -8.99
N ARG A 115 23.76 -21.94 -8.80
CA ARG A 115 24.99 -21.38 -8.20
C ARG A 115 24.88 -21.35 -6.69
N GLY A 116 25.95 -21.76 -5.99
CA GLY A 116 26.06 -21.59 -4.55
C GLY A 116 26.70 -20.24 -4.26
N GLU A 117 26.06 -19.44 -3.44
CA GLU A 117 26.53 -18.14 -2.98
C GLU A 117 26.62 -18.13 -1.45
N ARG A 118 27.25 -17.10 -0.86
CA ARG A 118 27.39 -17.02 0.59
C ARG A 118 25.98 -16.92 1.24
N GLY A 119 25.57 -17.99 1.93
CA GLY A 119 24.28 -18.06 2.63
C GLY A 119 23.13 -18.70 1.87
N GLY A 120 23.26 -19.04 0.56
CA GLY A 120 22.14 -19.59 -0.20
C GLY A 120 22.51 -20.17 -1.55
N TYR A 121 21.48 -20.27 -2.38
CA TYR A 121 21.59 -20.76 -3.76
C TYR A 121 20.81 -19.84 -4.70
N ARG A 122 21.29 -19.71 -5.93
CA ARG A 122 20.63 -18.97 -7.01
C ARG A 122 20.47 -19.86 -8.22
N PHE A 123 19.28 -19.87 -8.79
CA PHE A 123 19.04 -20.48 -10.09
C PHE A 123 19.30 -19.46 -11.20
N VAL A 124 20.24 -19.76 -12.07
CA VAL A 124 20.59 -18.93 -13.23
C VAL A 124 20.15 -19.67 -14.48
N PRO A 125 19.06 -19.27 -15.14
CA PRO A 125 18.49 -20.03 -16.24
C PRO A 125 19.50 -20.26 -17.40
N GLY A 126 20.28 -19.25 -17.74
CA GLY A 126 21.16 -19.29 -18.92
C GLY A 126 20.34 -19.65 -20.16
N GLU A 127 20.70 -20.79 -20.83
CA GLU A 127 19.93 -21.32 -21.96
C GLU A 127 18.77 -22.25 -21.54
N THR A 128 18.62 -22.56 -20.25
CA THR A 128 17.52 -23.40 -19.73
C THR A 128 16.17 -22.73 -19.96
N ARG A 129 15.27 -23.44 -20.61
CA ARG A 129 13.89 -22.98 -20.83
C ARG A 129 13.00 -23.46 -19.71
N THR A 130 12.16 -22.54 -19.19
CA THR A 130 11.16 -22.86 -18.16
C THR A 130 9.77 -22.49 -18.67
N ASP A 131 8.80 -23.36 -18.45
CA ASP A 131 7.40 -23.07 -18.80
C ASP A 131 6.84 -21.87 -18.02
N ILE A 132 7.32 -21.59 -16.81
CA ILE A 132 7.01 -20.37 -16.04
C ILE A 132 7.52 -19.11 -16.76
N GLY A 133 8.73 -19.14 -17.30
CA GLY A 133 9.28 -18.03 -18.09
C GLY A 133 8.50 -17.82 -19.39
N GLU A 134 8.16 -18.91 -20.09
CA GLU A 134 7.32 -18.88 -21.31
C GLU A 134 5.91 -18.33 -20.98
N LEU A 135 5.31 -18.72 -19.85
CA LEU A 135 4.01 -18.22 -19.38
C LEU A 135 4.05 -16.71 -19.14
N THR A 136 5.09 -16.20 -18.49
CA THR A 136 5.28 -14.77 -18.24
C THR A 136 5.40 -14.00 -19.56
N GLN A 137 6.23 -14.48 -20.49
CA GLN A 137 6.40 -13.85 -21.81
C GLN A 137 5.08 -13.81 -22.61
N HIS A 138 4.30 -14.88 -22.58
CA HIS A 138 3.01 -14.93 -23.24
C HIS A 138 2.01 -13.98 -22.57
N GLY A 139 1.96 -13.92 -21.24
CA GLY A 139 1.12 -12.98 -20.50
C GLY A 139 1.42 -11.53 -20.84
N ASP A 140 2.71 -11.15 -20.90
CA ASP A 140 3.15 -9.82 -21.32
C ASP A 140 2.75 -9.52 -22.78
N ALA A 141 2.85 -10.53 -23.66
CA ALA A 141 2.44 -10.38 -25.04
C ALA A 141 0.90 -10.21 -25.19
N VAL A 142 0.10 -10.89 -24.38
CA VAL A 142 -1.36 -10.71 -24.32
C VAL A 142 -1.69 -9.27 -23.94
N ARG A 143 -1.10 -8.74 -22.86
CA ARG A 143 -1.34 -7.35 -22.43
C ARG A 143 -0.98 -6.32 -23.51
N ARG A 144 0.16 -6.50 -24.17
CA ARG A 144 0.57 -5.62 -25.29
C ARG A 144 -0.35 -5.70 -26.49
N ALA A 145 -0.77 -6.91 -26.89
CA ALA A 145 -1.67 -7.11 -28.02
C ALA A 145 -3.05 -6.50 -27.74
N ARG A 146 -3.58 -6.67 -26.53
CA ARG A 146 -4.85 -6.03 -26.10
C ARG A 146 -4.75 -4.51 -26.11
N ALA A 147 -3.67 -3.96 -25.55
CA ALA A 147 -3.45 -2.50 -25.57
C ALA A 147 -3.34 -1.94 -26.99
N ALA A 148 -2.84 -2.72 -27.95
CA ALA A 148 -2.78 -2.37 -29.36
C ALA A 148 -4.10 -2.62 -30.13
N GLY A 149 -5.11 -3.21 -29.50
CA GLY A 149 -6.37 -3.60 -30.15
C GLY A 149 -6.27 -4.83 -31.06
N ASP A 150 -5.14 -5.54 -31.05
CA ASP A 150 -4.92 -6.75 -31.84
C ASP A 150 -5.46 -7.99 -31.09
N LEU A 151 -6.77 -8.18 -31.19
CA LEU A 151 -7.47 -9.26 -30.51
C LEU A 151 -7.07 -10.65 -31.07
N ALA A 152 -6.67 -10.74 -32.32
CA ALA A 152 -6.24 -12.00 -32.92
C ALA A 152 -4.88 -12.45 -32.37
N ALA A 153 -3.92 -11.53 -32.26
CA ALA A 153 -2.65 -11.81 -31.62
C ALA A 153 -2.83 -12.11 -30.11
N ALA A 154 -3.70 -11.40 -29.41
CA ALA A 154 -4.01 -11.67 -28.01
C ALA A 154 -4.57 -13.09 -27.83
N LEU A 155 -5.51 -13.51 -28.67
CA LEU A 155 -6.10 -14.86 -28.68
C LEU A 155 -5.04 -15.95 -28.90
N ASP A 156 -4.14 -15.79 -29.90
CA ASP A 156 -3.05 -16.73 -30.15
C ASP A 156 -2.14 -16.86 -28.91
N ARG A 157 -1.78 -15.73 -28.28
CA ARG A 157 -0.92 -15.72 -27.11
C ARG A 157 -1.59 -16.35 -25.89
N CYS A 158 -2.88 -16.06 -25.63
CA CYS A 158 -3.65 -16.74 -24.58
C CYS A 158 -3.68 -18.25 -24.80
N THR A 159 -3.92 -18.68 -26.05
CA THR A 159 -3.95 -20.10 -26.42
C THR A 159 -2.62 -20.78 -26.10
N ARG A 160 -1.50 -20.18 -26.53
CA ARG A 160 -0.16 -20.74 -26.25
C ARG A 160 0.14 -20.76 -24.75
N ALA A 161 -0.22 -19.71 -24.02
CA ALA A 161 -0.04 -19.67 -22.57
C ALA A 161 -0.82 -20.78 -21.85
N LEU A 162 -2.07 -21.02 -22.25
CA LEU A 162 -2.90 -22.06 -21.66
C LEU A 162 -2.40 -23.47 -21.98
N HIS A 163 -1.83 -23.69 -23.15
CA HIS A 163 -1.22 -24.97 -23.54
C HIS A 163 0.02 -25.35 -22.72
N LEU A 164 0.65 -24.41 -22.01
CA LEU A 164 1.75 -24.71 -21.09
C LEU A 164 1.30 -25.50 -19.86
N PHE A 165 0.03 -25.37 -19.47
CA PHE A 165 -0.54 -26.09 -18.31
C PHE A 165 -0.85 -27.54 -18.67
N ARG A 166 -0.05 -28.46 -18.12
CA ARG A 166 -0.17 -29.92 -18.35
C ARG A 166 -0.93 -30.65 -17.24
N GLY A 167 -1.56 -29.88 -16.35
CA GLY A 167 -2.31 -30.39 -15.19
C GLY A 167 -2.38 -29.34 -14.07
N GLU A 168 -2.42 -29.83 -12.84
CA GLU A 168 -2.28 -28.99 -11.66
C GLU A 168 -0.82 -28.54 -11.54
N PRO A 169 -0.54 -27.22 -11.49
CA PRO A 169 0.81 -26.71 -11.32
C PRO A 169 1.47 -27.26 -10.06
N LEU A 170 2.75 -27.62 -10.13
CA LEU A 170 3.52 -28.17 -9.01
C LEU A 170 2.87 -29.41 -8.37
N ALA A 171 2.17 -30.23 -9.18
CA ALA A 171 1.41 -31.37 -8.70
C ALA A 171 2.27 -32.30 -7.82
N GLY A 172 1.74 -32.63 -6.63
CA GLY A 172 2.38 -33.56 -5.69
C GLY A 172 3.59 -33.00 -4.93
N LEU A 173 3.99 -31.72 -5.13
CA LEU A 173 5.07 -31.13 -4.35
C LEU A 173 4.57 -30.69 -2.97
N PRO A 174 5.32 -30.99 -1.89
CA PRO A 174 5.01 -30.52 -0.54
C PRO A 174 5.57 -29.13 -0.28
N GLY A 175 5.04 -28.48 0.75
CA GLY A 175 5.56 -27.25 1.35
C GLY A 175 4.75 -26.01 1.07
N PRO A 176 4.84 -25.02 1.97
CA PRO A 176 4.05 -23.79 1.92
C PRO A 176 4.20 -23.01 0.61
N LEU A 177 5.42 -22.95 0.05
CA LEU A 177 5.65 -22.30 -1.23
C LEU A 177 4.92 -23.00 -2.38
N ALA A 178 4.94 -24.34 -2.42
CA ALA A 178 4.27 -25.07 -3.48
C ALA A 178 2.75 -24.85 -3.41
N ASP A 179 2.17 -24.78 -2.21
CA ASP A 179 0.74 -24.52 -2.00
C ASP A 179 0.36 -23.10 -2.45
N ALA A 180 1.10 -22.10 -2.00
CA ALA A 180 0.87 -20.70 -2.39
C ALA A 180 1.00 -20.49 -3.90
N GLU A 181 2.03 -21.06 -4.52
CA GLU A 181 2.26 -20.94 -5.96
C GLU A 181 1.24 -21.72 -6.80
N ARG A 182 0.73 -22.88 -6.33
CA ARG A 182 -0.39 -23.55 -6.96
C ARG A 182 -1.61 -22.65 -7.06
N GLN A 183 -1.95 -21.99 -5.95
CA GLN A 183 -3.09 -21.06 -5.93
C GLN A 183 -2.86 -19.85 -6.84
N ARG A 184 -1.64 -19.30 -6.85
CA ARG A 184 -1.27 -18.15 -7.72
C ARG A 184 -1.37 -18.53 -9.20
N LEU A 185 -0.79 -19.66 -9.59
CA LEU A 185 -0.78 -20.15 -10.97
C LEU A 185 -2.18 -20.60 -11.43
N ALA A 186 -2.98 -21.17 -10.54
CA ALA A 186 -4.38 -21.50 -10.83
C ALA A 186 -5.21 -20.23 -11.09
N ARG A 187 -4.99 -19.15 -10.32
CA ARG A 187 -5.61 -17.84 -10.59
C ARG A 187 -5.17 -17.28 -11.93
N GLN A 188 -3.88 -17.33 -12.24
CA GLN A 188 -3.34 -16.83 -13.51
C GLN A 188 -3.91 -17.61 -14.70
N ARG A 189 -4.05 -18.95 -14.59
CA ARG A 189 -4.70 -19.80 -15.61
C ARG A 189 -6.14 -19.38 -15.86
N ARG A 190 -6.90 -19.08 -14.80
CA ARG A 190 -8.29 -18.59 -14.92
C ARG A 190 -8.37 -17.26 -15.63
N THR A 191 -7.54 -16.30 -15.26
CA THR A 191 -7.49 -15.00 -15.95
C THR A 191 -7.18 -15.15 -17.43
N LEU A 192 -6.21 -15.97 -17.80
CA LEU A 192 -5.89 -16.23 -19.22
C LEU A 192 -7.04 -16.91 -19.97
N HIS A 193 -7.76 -17.82 -19.31
CA HIS A 193 -8.93 -18.46 -19.88
C HIS A 193 -10.05 -17.44 -20.14
N GLN A 194 -10.33 -16.62 -19.15
CA GLN A 194 -11.31 -15.54 -19.26
C GLN A 194 -10.95 -14.55 -20.39
N GLU A 195 -9.69 -14.10 -20.45
CA GLU A 195 -9.19 -13.21 -21.51
C GLU A 195 -9.30 -13.86 -22.89
N ARG A 196 -9.06 -15.17 -23.01
CA ARG A 196 -9.22 -15.91 -24.25
C ARG A 196 -10.66 -15.96 -24.72
N VAL A 197 -11.60 -16.29 -23.82
CA VAL A 197 -13.04 -16.29 -24.11
C VAL A 197 -13.52 -14.91 -24.51
N GLU A 198 -13.07 -13.86 -23.80
CA GLU A 198 -13.40 -12.48 -24.13
C GLU A 198 -12.91 -12.09 -25.54
N CYS A 199 -11.67 -12.47 -25.90
CA CYS A 199 -11.17 -12.25 -27.25
C CYS A 199 -12.01 -12.98 -28.31
N LEU A 200 -12.45 -14.20 -28.04
CA LEU A 200 -13.33 -14.95 -28.93
C LEU A 200 -14.68 -14.24 -29.13
N VAL A 201 -15.29 -13.75 -28.06
CA VAL A 201 -16.55 -12.98 -28.12
C VAL A 201 -16.38 -11.71 -28.93
N LEU A 202 -15.32 -10.92 -28.66
CA LEU A 202 -15.05 -9.67 -29.37
C LEU A 202 -14.68 -9.86 -30.86
N LEU A 203 -14.13 -11.02 -31.23
CA LEU A 203 -13.84 -11.40 -32.60
C LEU A 203 -15.06 -12.03 -33.33
N GLY A 204 -16.22 -12.13 -32.69
CA GLY A 204 -17.41 -12.73 -33.26
C GLY A 204 -17.39 -14.25 -33.37
N ARG A 205 -16.41 -14.91 -32.73
CA ARG A 205 -16.24 -16.39 -32.75
C ARG A 205 -17.06 -17.04 -31.61
N TYR A 206 -18.38 -16.78 -31.62
CA TYR A 206 -19.28 -17.14 -30.52
C TYR A 206 -19.41 -18.64 -30.26
N ALA A 207 -19.40 -19.46 -31.32
CA ALA A 207 -19.48 -20.92 -31.17
C ALA A 207 -18.27 -21.46 -30.40
N GLU A 208 -17.07 -21.03 -30.77
CA GLU A 208 -15.85 -21.45 -30.09
C GLU A 208 -15.77 -20.94 -28.63
N ALA A 209 -16.27 -19.72 -28.40
CA ALA A 209 -16.38 -19.18 -27.05
C ALA A 209 -17.31 -20.04 -26.16
N LEU A 210 -18.43 -20.51 -26.72
CA LEU A 210 -19.38 -21.38 -26.01
C LEU A 210 -18.81 -22.79 -25.76
N ASP A 211 -18.14 -23.36 -26.77
CA ASP A 211 -17.49 -24.67 -26.62
C ASP A 211 -16.41 -24.63 -25.51
N GLU A 212 -15.66 -23.54 -25.45
CA GLU A 212 -14.64 -23.33 -24.41
C GLU A 212 -15.23 -23.17 -23.02
N LEU A 213 -16.32 -22.42 -22.90
CA LEU A 213 -17.03 -22.23 -21.63
C LEU A 213 -17.68 -23.51 -21.13
N LEU A 214 -18.09 -24.41 -22.05
CA LEU A 214 -18.62 -25.73 -21.71
C LEU A 214 -17.52 -26.73 -21.34
N ALA A 215 -16.35 -26.61 -21.94
CA ALA A 215 -15.19 -27.46 -21.63
C ALA A 215 -14.49 -27.10 -20.32
N ALA A 216 -14.74 -25.90 -19.78
CA ALA A 216 -14.17 -25.49 -18.49
C ALA A 216 -14.73 -26.38 -17.35
N PRO A 217 -13.87 -26.85 -16.43
CA PRO A 217 -14.33 -27.67 -15.31
C PRO A 217 -15.45 -26.94 -14.54
N MET A 218 -16.56 -27.65 -14.29
CA MET A 218 -17.73 -27.19 -13.52
C MET A 218 -17.42 -26.78 -12.06
N ALA A 219 -16.16 -26.55 -11.74
CA ALA A 219 -15.69 -26.32 -10.38
C ALA A 219 -15.94 -24.90 -9.82
N GLN A 220 -16.53 -23.98 -10.61
CA GLN A 220 -16.86 -22.64 -10.12
C GLN A 220 -18.24 -22.16 -10.63
N PRO A 221 -19.31 -22.69 -10.04
CA PRO A 221 -20.67 -22.34 -10.40
C PRO A 221 -21.05 -20.88 -10.12
N TYR A 222 -20.16 -20.12 -9.45
CA TYR A 222 -20.38 -18.74 -9.01
C TYR A 222 -19.50 -17.71 -9.74
N ASP A 223 -18.84 -18.09 -10.86
CA ASP A 223 -17.98 -17.18 -11.63
C ASP A 223 -18.83 -16.28 -12.53
N GLU A 224 -19.26 -15.16 -11.99
CA GLU A 224 -20.10 -14.19 -12.69
C GLU A 224 -19.46 -13.59 -13.95
N PRO A 225 -18.13 -13.27 -14.00
CA PRO A 225 -17.48 -12.87 -15.24
C PRO A 225 -17.59 -13.89 -16.37
N LEU A 226 -17.43 -15.19 -16.09
CA LEU A 226 -17.63 -16.24 -17.10
C LEU A 226 -19.10 -16.39 -17.51
N ALA A 227 -20.04 -16.23 -16.56
CA ALA A 227 -21.46 -16.20 -16.85
C ALA A 227 -21.84 -15.01 -17.77
N ALA A 228 -21.26 -13.84 -17.54
CA ALA A 228 -21.45 -12.66 -18.38
C ALA A 228 -20.90 -12.90 -19.82
N LEU A 229 -19.73 -13.50 -19.94
CA LEU A 229 -19.15 -13.88 -21.25
C LEU A 229 -20.01 -14.95 -21.96
N ARG A 230 -20.56 -15.93 -21.23
CA ARG A 230 -21.50 -16.93 -21.77
C ARG A 230 -22.75 -16.25 -22.33
N MET A 231 -23.32 -15.29 -21.60
CA MET A 231 -24.49 -14.53 -22.07
C MET A 231 -24.18 -13.75 -23.35
N ARG A 232 -23.02 -13.07 -23.39
CA ARG A 232 -22.57 -12.31 -24.58
C ARG A 232 -22.37 -13.23 -25.80
N ALA A 233 -21.72 -14.40 -25.59
CA ALA A 233 -21.51 -15.39 -26.65
C ALA A 233 -22.84 -15.98 -27.16
N LEU A 234 -23.78 -16.33 -26.27
CA LEU A 234 -25.10 -16.82 -26.63
C LEU A 234 -25.91 -15.75 -27.42
N TYR A 235 -25.87 -14.52 -26.95
CA TYR A 235 -26.55 -13.42 -27.63
C TYR A 235 -25.96 -13.15 -29.02
N GLY A 236 -24.64 -13.03 -29.13
CA GLY A 236 -23.95 -12.84 -30.41
C GLY A 236 -24.18 -13.99 -31.39
N GLY A 237 -24.37 -15.21 -30.89
CA GLY A 237 -24.77 -16.39 -31.65
C GLY A 237 -26.29 -16.44 -32.01
N GLY A 238 -27.05 -15.38 -31.76
CA GLY A 238 -28.50 -15.32 -32.04
C GLY A 238 -29.38 -16.07 -31.03
N ARG A 239 -28.83 -16.60 -29.93
CA ARG A 239 -29.51 -17.44 -28.92
C ARG A 239 -29.95 -16.63 -27.72
N GLN A 240 -30.71 -15.52 -27.96
CA GLN A 240 -31.12 -14.56 -26.90
C GLN A 240 -31.88 -15.23 -25.74
N ALA A 241 -32.79 -16.17 -26.06
CA ALA A 241 -33.56 -16.86 -25.01
C ALA A 241 -32.67 -17.66 -24.05
N GLU A 242 -31.60 -18.28 -24.57
CA GLU A 242 -30.65 -19.03 -23.77
C GLU A 242 -29.70 -18.14 -23.01
N ALA A 243 -29.33 -16.95 -23.54
CA ALA A 243 -28.60 -15.94 -22.81
C ALA A 243 -29.38 -15.49 -21.56
N LEU A 244 -30.67 -15.25 -21.68
CA LEU A 244 -31.55 -14.91 -20.56
C LEU A 244 -31.76 -16.08 -19.59
N ALA A 245 -31.75 -17.32 -20.10
CA ALA A 245 -31.82 -18.52 -19.26
C ALA A 245 -30.53 -18.69 -18.45
N ALA A 246 -29.34 -18.45 -19.05
CA ALA A 246 -28.05 -18.50 -18.37
C ALA A 246 -27.97 -17.46 -17.21
N TYR A 247 -28.52 -16.27 -17.40
CA TYR A 247 -28.64 -15.29 -16.33
C TYR A 247 -29.48 -15.81 -15.15
N ARG A 248 -30.66 -16.36 -15.46
CA ARG A 248 -31.57 -16.89 -14.42
C ARG A 248 -30.92 -18.04 -13.67
N GLU A 249 -30.29 -18.96 -14.38
CA GLU A 249 -29.56 -20.08 -13.79
C GLU A 249 -28.47 -19.61 -12.82
N THR A 250 -27.66 -18.63 -13.23
CA THR A 250 -26.57 -18.10 -12.39
C THR A 250 -27.14 -17.31 -11.21
N ARG A 251 -28.17 -16.47 -11.43
CA ARG A 251 -28.81 -15.70 -10.36
C ARG A 251 -29.44 -16.59 -9.32
N ASP A 252 -30.23 -17.58 -9.76
CA ASP A 252 -30.94 -18.48 -8.83
C ASP A 252 -29.91 -19.28 -8.02
N ARG A 253 -28.81 -19.71 -8.63
CA ARG A 253 -27.71 -20.40 -7.92
C ARG A 253 -27.00 -19.48 -6.91
N LEU A 254 -26.65 -18.25 -7.30
CA LEU A 254 -26.04 -17.26 -6.40
C LEU A 254 -26.96 -16.95 -5.22
N ARG A 255 -28.28 -16.85 -5.49
CA ARG A 255 -29.28 -16.58 -4.46
C ARG A 255 -29.51 -17.78 -3.54
N ASP A 256 -29.67 -18.98 -4.09
CA ASP A 256 -30.06 -20.16 -3.32
C ASP A 256 -28.87 -20.74 -2.51
N GLU A 257 -27.65 -20.65 -3.04
CA GLU A 257 -26.47 -21.27 -2.42
C GLU A 257 -25.59 -20.27 -1.63
N LEU A 258 -25.51 -19.00 -2.09
CA LEU A 258 -24.69 -17.97 -1.45
C LEU A 258 -25.50 -16.83 -0.83
N GLY A 259 -26.81 -16.75 -1.12
CA GLY A 259 -27.68 -15.69 -0.61
C GLY A 259 -27.37 -14.31 -1.18
N VAL A 260 -26.71 -14.23 -2.33
CA VAL A 260 -26.33 -12.97 -2.97
C VAL A 260 -27.00 -12.77 -4.33
N GLU A 261 -27.31 -11.53 -4.67
CA GLU A 261 -27.77 -11.19 -6.01
C GLU A 261 -26.57 -11.02 -6.97
N PRO A 262 -26.76 -11.24 -8.30
CA PRO A 262 -25.71 -11.07 -9.27
C PRO A 262 -25.04 -9.69 -9.22
N GLY A 263 -23.73 -9.65 -9.42
CA GLY A 263 -22.94 -8.43 -9.47
C GLY A 263 -23.33 -7.51 -10.66
N ASP A 264 -22.83 -6.28 -10.61
CA ASP A 264 -23.22 -5.22 -11.54
C ASP A 264 -22.89 -5.53 -13.00
N GLU A 265 -21.80 -6.25 -13.26
CA GLU A 265 -21.41 -6.61 -14.62
C GLU A 265 -22.42 -7.58 -15.23
N LEU A 266 -22.76 -8.64 -14.52
CA LEU A 266 -23.73 -9.63 -15.00
C LEU A 266 -25.13 -9.01 -15.18
N ARG A 267 -25.51 -8.10 -14.26
CA ARG A 267 -26.78 -7.33 -14.40
C ARG A 267 -26.76 -6.40 -15.60
N ARG A 268 -25.65 -5.70 -15.86
CA ARG A 268 -25.50 -4.83 -17.06
C ARG A 268 -25.59 -5.62 -18.34
N VAL A 269 -24.93 -6.77 -18.43
CA VAL A 269 -25.03 -7.65 -19.60
C VAL A 269 -26.47 -8.15 -19.78
N HIS A 270 -27.15 -8.54 -18.70
CA HIS A 270 -28.56 -8.93 -18.75
C HIS A 270 -29.46 -7.82 -19.29
N GLN A 271 -29.29 -6.59 -18.79
CA GLN A 271 -30.07 -5.45 -19.27
C GLN A 271 -29.76 -5.12 -20.73
N ALA A 272 -28.50 -5.22 -21.15
CA ALA A 272 -28.11 -5.00 -22.54
C ALA A 272 -28.73 -6.06 -23.46
N VAL A 273 -28.79 -7.34 -23.05
CA VAL A 273 -29.48 -8.41 -23.79
C VAL A 273 -31.00 -8.12 -23.93
N LEU A 274 -31.64 -7.62 -22.85
CA LEU A 274 -33.05 -7.24 -22.90
C LEU A 274 -33.33 -6.05 -23.85
N ARG A 275 -32.41 -5.05 -23.86
CA ARG A 275 -32.51 -3.85 -24.70
C ARG A 275 -32.05 -4.06 -26.14
N ARG A 276 -31.44 -5.20 -26.45
CA ARG A 276 -30.74 -5.51 -27.71
C ARG A 276 -29.67 -4.46 -28.03
N ASP A 277 -28.85 -4.14 -27.05
CA ASP A 277 -27.77 -3.17 -27.17
C ASP A 277 -26.51 -3.89 -27.70
N ASP A 278 -26.44 -4.09 -29.01
CA ASP A 278 -25.35 -4.78 -29.69
C ASP A 278 -23.97 -4.14 -29.39
N PRO A 279 -23.81 -2.79 -29.42
CA PRO A 279 -22.56 -2.16 -29.09
C PRO A 279 -22.08 -2.49 -27.68
N ALA A 280 -22.96 -2.50 -26.69
CA ALA A 280 -22.60 -2.83 -25.28
C ALA A 280 -22.28 -4.31 -25.07
N LEU A 281 -22.86 -5.20 -25.90
CA LEU A 281 -22.70 -6.65 -25.76
C LEU A 281 -21.51 -7.20 -26.56
N LEU A 282 -21.35 -6.73 -27.82
CA LEU A 282 -20.45 -7.38 -28.78
C LEU A 282 -19.20 -6.54 -29.11
N GLY A 283 -19.17 -5.25 -28.71
CA GLY A 283 -18.12 -4.31 -29.08
C GLY A 283 -18.17 -3.94 -30.57
N THR A 284 -17.80 -2.73 -30.93
CA THR A 284 -17.64 -2.34 -32.33
C THR A 284 -16.31 -2.82 -32.87
N ALA A 285 -16.27 -3.91 -33.61
CA ALA A 285 -15.10 -4.25 -34.43
C ALA A 285 -14.96 -3.18 -35.55
N PRO A 286 -13.77 -2.60 -35.77
CA PRO A 286 -13.55 -1.75 -36.92
C PRO A 286 -13.64 -2.59 -38.20
N PRO A 287 -14.38 -2.14 -39.25
CA PRO A 287 -14.47 -2.88 -40.50
C PRO A 287 -13.08 -2.89 -41.20
N PRO A 288 -12.77 -3.94 -41.98
CA PRO A 288 -11.52 -4.02 -42.72
C PRO A 288 -11.43 -2.86 -43.74
N ARG A 289 -10.28 -2.18 -43.73
CA ARG A 289 -9.93 -1.08 -44.61
C ARG A 289 -9.97 -1.54 -46.06
N ALA A 290 -11.05 -1.19 -46.77
CA ALA A 290 -11.06 -1.19 -48.22
C ALA A 290 -10.53 0.17 -48.72
N GLU A 291 -9.47 0.15 -49.49
CA GLU A 291 -8.96 1.28 -50.23
C GLU A 291 -10.05 1.84 -51.13
N ARG A 292 -10.40 3.11 -50.97
CA ARG A 292 -11.08 3.85 -51.98
C ARG A 292 -10.58 5.28 -52.11
N THR A 293 -10.12 5.55 -53.30
CA THR A 293 -9.76 6.79 -53.94
C THR A 293 -10.75 7.93 -53.69
N THR A 294 -10.17 9.10 -53.44
CA THR A 294 -10.79 10.42 -53.41
C THR A 294 -11.53 10.78 -54.70
N PRO A 295 -12.58 11.60 -54.60
CA PRO A 295 -12.50 12.93 -55.18
C PRO A 295 -12.96 14.05 -54.26
N ALA A 296 -12.40 15.22 -54.50
CA ALA A 296 -12.60 16.46 -53.80
C ALA A 296 -13.98 17.08 -54.10
N ALA A 297 -14.60 17.76 -53.15
CA ALA A 297 -15.01 19.15 -53.23
C ALA A 297 -15.96 19.58 -52.08
N THR A 298 -15.71 20.79 -51.63
CA THR A 298 -16.58 21.85 -51.08
C THR A 298 -17.15 21.73 -49.67
N GLY A 299 -16.64 22.56 -48.94
CA GLY A 299 -16.79 23.31 -47.74
C GLY A 299 -18.15 23.36 -47.01
N THR A 300 -18.02 23.01 -45.72
CA THR A 300 -18.77 23.67 -44.62
C THR A 300 -17.90 23.46 -43.33
N PRO A 301 -17.72 24.43 -42.46
CA PRO A 301 -16.85 24.30 -41.33
C PRO A 301 -17.38 23.29 -40.31
N PRO A 302 -16.48 22.52 -39.69
CA PRO A 302 -16.87 21.55 -38.66
C PRO A 302 -17.25 22.28 -37.36
N PRO A 303 -18.18 21.69 -36.58
CA PRO A 303 -18.46 22.16 -35.23
C PRO A 303 -17.24 21.94 -34.35
N GLU A 304 -17.04 22.85 -33.40
CA GLU A 304 -15.96 22.87 -32.42
C GLU A 304 -15.65 21.49 -31.84
N ALA A 305 -14.39 21.14 -31.88
CA ALA A 305 -13.85 19.95 -31.25
C ALA A 305 -14.12 20.00 -29.74
N THR A 306 -14.98 19.14 -29.25
CA THR A 306 -15.07 18.83 -27.83
C THR A 306 -13.71 18.33 -27.35
N ALA A 307 -13.19 19.02 -26.35
CA ALA A 307 -11.97 18.63 -25.63
C ALA A 307 -12.06 17.15 -25.17
N PRO A 308 -10.94 16.42 -25.11
CA PRO A 308 -10.94 15.04 -24.66
C PRO A 308 -11.51 14.95 -23.25
N SER A 309 -12.60 14.17 -23.09
CA SER A 309 -13.22 13.91 -21.80
C SER A 309 -12.18 13.23 -20.88
N ARG A 310 -11.85 13.89 -19.77
CA ARG A 310 -11.03 13.31 -18.69
C ARG A 310 -11.70 12.01 -18.21
N PRO A 311 -10.95 10.97 -17.85
CA PRO A 311 -11.51 9.75 -17.28
C PRO A 311 -12.31 10.10 -16.02
N ARG A 312 -13.57 9.65 -15.95
CA ARG A 312 -14.45 9.83 -14.79
C ARG A 312 -13.77 9.25 -13.55
N ARG A 313 -13.49 10.08 -12.57
CA ARG A 313 -12.99 9.62 -11.26
C ARG A 313 -14.17 9.31 -10.36
N ASN A 314 -14.15 8.12 -9.76
CA ASN A 314 -15.12 7.70 -8.77
C ASN A 314 -14.38 7.15 -7.54
N GLU A 315 -14.37 7.95 -6.47
CA GLU A 315 -13.74 7.61 -5.18
C GLU A 315 -14.77 7.21 -4.12
N LEU A 316 -16.03 6.95 -4.53
CA LEU A 316 -17.05 6.52 -3.61
C LEU A 316 -16.72 5.16 -3.00
N PRO A 317 -16.94 4.98 -1.69
CA PRO A 317 -16.94 3.66 -1.07
C PRO A 317 -17.93 2.72 -1.76
N GLY A 318 -17.72 1.41 -1.65
CA GLY A 318 -18.66 0.41 -2.15
C GLY A 318 -20.08 0.66 -1.62
N ASP A 319 -21.08 0.52 -2.49
CA ASP A 319 -22.47 0.72 -2.11
C ASP A 319 -22.90 -0.30 -1.03
N THR A 320 -23.80 0.12 -0.16
CA THR A 320 -24.36 -0.76 0.85
C THR A 320 -25.38 -1.71 0.20
N ALA A 321 -25.22 -3.03 0.43
CA ALA A 321 -26.07 -4.04 -0.15
C ALA A 321 -27.58 -3.81 0.19
N TRP A 322 -27.85 -3.32 1.41
CA TRP A 322 -29.23 -3.11 1.88
C TRP A 322 -29.35 -1.79 2.64
N LEU A 323 -30.23 -0.92 2.16
CA LEU A 323 -30.73 0.24 2.87
C LEU A 323 -32.22 -0.01 3.13
N VAL A 324 -32.66 -0.10 4.38
CA VAL A 324 -34.03 -0.40 4.78
C VAL A 324 -34.59 0.81 5.51
N GLY A 325 -35.86 1.20 5.19
CA GLY A 325 -36.58 2.26 5.89
C GLY A 325 -35.94 3.64 5.76
N ARG A 326 -35.34 3.93 4.59
CA ARG A 326 -34.66 5.21 4.33
C ARG A 326 -35.07 5.84 3.01
N GLU A 327 -36.19 5.40 2.48
CA GLU A 327 -36.72 5.86 1.20
C GLU A 327 -37.03 7.38 1.21
N PRO A 328 -37.65 7.96 2.30
CA PRO A 328 -37.91 9.38 2.37
C PRO A 328 -36.64 10.23 2.40
N GLU A 329 -35.66 9.85 3.24
CA GLU A 329 -34.40 10.56 3.35
C GLU A 329 -33.59 10.45 2.05
N LEU A 330 -33.57 9.27 1.43
CA LEU A 330 -32.90 9.06 0.14
C LEU A 330 -33.56 9.92 -0.96
N ALA A 331 -34.89 9.98 -1.02
CA ALA A 331 -35.61 10.82 -1.97
C ALA A 331 -35.27 12.31 -1.79
N LEU A 332 -35.15 12.78 -0.54
CA LEU A 332 -34.74 14.16 -0.26
C LEU A 332 -33.29 14.41 -0.70
N LEU A 333 -32.37 13.47 -0.46
CA LEU A 333 -30.96 13.62 -0.83
C LEU A 333 -30.73 13.53 -2.34
N THR A 334 -31.56 12.80 -3.06
CA THR A 334 -31.44 12.59 -4.52
C THR A 334 -32.31 13.52 -5.35
N ALA A 335 -33.25 14.28 -4.73
CA ALA A 335 -34.11 15.19 -5.44
C ALA A 335 -33.33 16.21 -6.30
N PRO A 336 -33.87 16.67 -7.46
CA PRO A 336 -33.18 17.59 -8.35
C PRO A 336 -32.69 18.86 -7.66
N VAL A 337 -31.56 19.42 -8.12
CA VAL A 337 -30.96 20.66 -7.62
C VAL A 337 -30.82 21.65 -8.77
N PRO A 338 -30.77 22.96 -8.48
CA PRO A 338 -30.52 23.99 -9.48
C PRO A 338 -29.20 23.75 -10.21
N ALA A 339 -29.18 23.96 -11.54
CA ALA A 339 -28.00 23.74 -12.35
C ALA A 339 -26.99 24.90 -12.28
N ASP A 340 -27.36 26.02 -11.71
CA ASP A 340 -26.62 27.27 -11.65
C ASP A 340 -25.94 27.53 -10.30
N SER A 341 -26.12 26.63 -9.35
CA SER A 341 -25.57 26.77 -7.99
C SER A 341 -24.96 25.46 -7.50
N VAL A 342 -24.17 25.53 -6.43
CA VAL A 342 -23.68 24.37 -5.68
C VAL A 342 -24.71 24.04 -4.61
N ALA A 343 -25.25 22.82 -4.67
CA ALA A 343 -26.25 22.39 -3.71
C ALA A 343 -25.59 21.61 -2.56
N VAL A 344 -25.95 21.97 -1.32
CA VAL A 344 -25.43 21.32 -0.11
C VAL A 344 -26.56 20.62 0.65
N ALA A 345 -26.41 19.33 0.90
CA ALA A 345 -27.32 18.57 1.75
C ALA A 345 -26.56 18.12 3.02
N ALA A 346 -27.07 18.49 4.18
CA ALA A 346 -26.51 18.13 5.48
C ALA A 346 -27.36 17.02 6.12
N VAL A 347 -26.68 15.95 6.55
CA VAL A 347 -27.29 14.79 7.22
C VAL A 347 -26.74 14.72 8.64
N ASP A 348 -27.64 14.78 9.63
CA ASP A 348 -27.28 14.58 11.03
C ASP A 348 -28.02 13.38 11.65
N GLY A 349 -27.61 12.98 12.85
CA GLY A 349 -28.21 11.89 13.60
C GLY A 349 -27.19 11.17 14.47
N THR A 350 -27.71 10.26 15.30
CA THR A 350 -26.90 9.53 16.28
C THR A 350 -25.85 8.62 15.63
N ALA A 351 -24.86 8.24 16.43
CA ALA A 351 -23.83 7.31 15.98
C ALA A 351 -24.45 5.91 15.74
N GLY A 352 -24.04 5.25 14.63
CA GLY A 352 -24.57 3.92 14.26
C GLY A 352 -25.94 3.90 13.59
N VAL A 353 -26.56 5.07 13.34
CA VAL A 353 -27.88 5.20 12.72
C VAL A 353 -27.87 4.98 11.20
N GLY A 354 -26.66 4.91 10.60
CA GLY A 354 -26.50 4.62 9.16
C GLY A 354 -26.34 5.83 8.25
N LYS A 355 -25.90 7.00 8.75
CA LYS A 355 -25.65 8.22 7.95
C LYS A 355 -24.72 7.97 6.77
N THR A 356 -23.56 7.42 7.04
CA THR A 356 -22.57 7.07 5.99
C THR A 356 -23.19 6.15 4.93
N ALA A 357 -23.95 5.13 5.35
CA ALA A 357 -24.63 4.22 4.45
C ALA A 357 -25.66 4.93 3.55
N LEU A 358 -26.42 5.85 4.14
CA LEU A 358 -27.39 6.67 3.41
C LEU A 358 -26.71 7.58 2.41
N LEU A 359 -25.63 8.28 2.81
CA LEU A 359 -24.89 9.16 1.92
C LEU A 359 -24.23 8.41 0.75
N VAL A 360 -23.63 7.26 1.03
CA VAL A 360 -23.03 6.41 0.00
C VAL A 360 -24.10 5.94 -0.99
N ARG A 361 -25.26 5.47 -0.51
CA ARG A 361 -26.39 5.08 -1.37
C ARG A 361 -26.91 6.26 -2.18
N ALA A 362 -27.08 7.44 -1.59
CA ALA A 362 -27.50 8.63 -2.31
C ALA A 362 -26.47 9.02 -3.39
N ALA A 363 -25.19 8.96 -3.06
CA ALA A 363 -24.13 9.24 -4.00
C ALA A 363 -24.11 8.25 -5.17
N TRP A 364 -24.27 6.95 -4.92
CA TRP A 364 -24.38 5.94 -5.96
C TRP A 364 -25.65 6.12 -6.84
N THR A 365 -26.74 6.60 -6.25
CA THR A 365 -27.96 6.91 -7.02
C THR A 365 -27.76 8.11 -7.92
N LEU A 366 -26.89 9.05 -7.54
CA LEU A 366 -26.65 10.30 -8.24
C LEU A 366 -25.44 10.26 -9.19
N HIS A 367 -24.54 9.31 -9.07
CA HIS A 367 -23.20 9.34 -9.66
C HIS A 367 -23.17 9.55 -11.18
N ASP A 368 -24.16 9.03 -11.90
CA ASP A 368 -24.26 9.22 -13.36
C ASP A 368 -24.54 10.66 -13.78
N GLN A 369 -25.09 11.48 -12.88
CA GLN A 369 -25.41 12.88 -13.13
C GLN A 369 -24.20 13.81 -13.00
N TYR A 370 -23.05 13.32 -12.49
CA TYR A 370 -21.85 14.09 -12.23
C TYR A 370 -20.69 13.59 -13.10
N PRO A 371 -20.57 14.13 -14.33
CA PRO A 371 -19.62 13.62 -15.31
C PRO A 371 -18.15 13.87 -14.96
N ASP A 372 -17.88 14.90 -14.16
CA ASP A 372 -16.50 15.32 -13.85
C ASP A 372 -15.93 14.59 -12.63
N GLY A 373 -16.77 13.87 -11.87
CA GLY A 373 -16.30 12.96 -10.80
C GLY A 373 -17.16 12.95 -9.55
N CYS A 374 -16.98 11.85 -8.79
CA CYS A 374 -17.55 11.66 -7.47
C CYS A 374 -16.41 11.50 -6.47
N LEU A 375 -16.36 12.37 -5.48
CA LEU A 375 -15.28 12.44 -4.48
C LEU A 375 -15.83 12.07 -3.10
N PHE A 376 -15.00 11.40 -2.29
CA PHE A 376 -15.35 11.03 -0.92
C PHE A 376 -14.26 11.45 0.04
N VAL A 377 -14.62 12.16 1.11
CA VAL A 377 -13.73 12.58 2.19
C VAL A 377 -14.34 12.20 3.52
N ASP A 378 -13.63 11.44 4.32
CA ASP A 378 -13.95 11.18 5.72
C ASP A 378 -13.09 12.11 6.60
N LEU A 379 -13.76 12.98 7.36
CA LEU A 379 -13.08 13.94 8.22
C LEU A 379 -12.63 13.35 9.56
N HIS A 380 -13.04 12.13 9.88
CA HIS A 380 -12.64 11.39 11.09
C HIS A 380 -12.67 12.22 12.37
N THR A 381 -13.70 13.03 12.59
CA THR A 381 -13.72 14.05 13.67
C THR A 381 -14.02 13.50 15.05
N HIS A 382 -14.39 12.23 15.15
CA HIS A 382 -14.80 11.59 16.39
C HIS A 382 -13.81 10.54 16.93
N GLY A 383 -12.63 10.43 16.29
CA GLY A 383 -11.45 9.86 16.88
C GLY A 383 -10.84 10.77 17.97
N ALA A 384 -9.61 10.49 18.37
CA ALA A 384 -8.87 11.41 19.24
C ALA A 384 -8.78 12.82 18.58
N PRO A 385 -8.63 13.91 19.33
CA PRO A 385 -8.59 15.28 18.80
C PRO A 385 -7.60 15.48 17.65
N HIS A 386 -6.68 14.56 17.47
CA HIS A 386 -5.63 14.55 16.45
C HIS A 386 -5.97 13.71 15.21
N GLU A 387 -7.01 12.87 15.26
CA GLU A 387 -7.50 12.05 14.15
C GLU A 387 -8.33 12.85 13.16
N SER A 388 -8.85 14.00 13.59
CA SER A 388 -9.64 14.89 12.74
C SER A 388 -8.80 15.38 11.54
N LEU A 389 -9.26 15.06 10.34
CA LEU A 389 -8.65 15.52 9.11
C LEU A 389 -8.83 17.06 9.04
N ARG A 390 -7.73 17.79 9.16
CA ARG A 390 -7.77 19.26 9.04
C ARG A 390 -8.24 19.66 7.65
N PRO A 391 -8.99 20.77 7.50
CA PRO A 391 -9.47 21.24 6.20
C PRO A 391 -8.36 21.37 5.14
N GLN A 392 -7.15 21.74 5.54
CA GLN A 392 -5.97 21.79 4.67
C GLN A 392 -5.64 20.43 4.06
N ARG A 393 -5.58 19.38 4.86
CA ARG A 393 -5.32 18.00 4.38
C ARG A 393 -6.45 17.48 3.49
N ALA A 394 -7.69 17.79 3.85
CA ALA A 394 -8.85 17.43 3.04
C ALA A 394 -8.80 18.13 1.67
N LEU A 395 -8.43 19.42 1.63
CA LEU A 395 -8.24 20.17 0.39
C LEU A 395 -7.10 19.62 -0.45
N HIS A 396 -5.98 19.22 0.16
CA HIS A 396 -4.89 18.56 -0.56
C HIS A 396 -5.36 17.26 -1.21
N GLN A 397 -6.10 16.43 -0.48
CA GLN A 397 -6.67 15.19 -1.01
C GLN A 397 -7.61 15.47 -2.19
N LEU A 398 -8.52 16.41 -2.04
CA LEU A 398 -9.50 16.78 -3.06
C LEU A 398 -8.84 17.41 -4.30
N LEU A 399 -7.86 18.30 -4.12
CA LEU A 399 -7.11 18.90 -5.23
C LEU A 399 -6.34 17.85 -6.03
N ARG A 400 -5.73 16.88 -5.37
CA ARG A 400 -5.09 15.74 -6.02
C ARG A 400 -6.07 14.89 -6.80
N ALA A 401 -7.23 14.66 -6.23
CA ALA A 401 -8.30 13.92 -6.90
C ALA A 401 -8.79 14.64 -8.15
N VAL A 402 -8.82 15.98 -8.20
CA VAL A 402 -9.29 16.76 -9.35
C VAL A 402 -8.18 17.00 -10.38
N ASN A 403 -6.98 17.40 -9.94
CA ASN A 403 -5.90 17.82 -10.84
C ASN A 403 -5.00 16.66 -11.32
N GLY A 404 -5.03 15.50 -10.65
CA GLY A 404 -4.05 14.42 -10.84
C GLY A 404 -2.81 14.64 -9.96
N ALA A 405 -1.93 13.64 -9.93
CA ALA A 405 -0.75 13.61 -9.06
C ALA A 405 0.37 14.61 -9.43
N ASP A 406 0.24 15.34 -10.53
CA ASP A 406 1.36 16.08 -11.17
C ASP A 406 1.43 17.59 -10.81
N GLY A 407 0.68 18.06 -9.81
CA GLY A 407 0.65 19.50 -9.45
C GLY A 407 1.24 19.79 -8.09
N GLU A 408 2.19 20.75 -8.01
CA GLU A 408 2.55 21.35 -6.73
C GLU A 408 1.32 22.03 -6.11
N LEU A 409 0.98 21.58 -4.88
CA LEU A 409 -0.11 22.16 -4.12
C LEU A 409 0.46 23.18 -3.11
N PRO A 410 -0.20 24.35 -2.95
CA PRO A 410 0.20 25.31 -1.95
C PRO A 410 0.08 24.75 -0.54
N ASP A 411 0.93 25.20 0.38
CA ASP A 411 0.85 24.82 1.80
C ASP A 411 -0.04 25.77 2.62
N GLU A 412 -0.27 26.99 2.13
CA GLU A 412 -1.08 27.98 2.84
C GLU A 412 -2.56 27.82 2.55
N MET A 413 -3.40 27.97 3.60
CA MET A 413 -4.85 27.73 3.52
C MET A 413 -5.54 28.60 2.47
N ASP A 414 -5.19 29.88 2.38
CA ASP A 414 -5.81 30.82 1.43
C ASP A 414 -5.45 30.52 -0.01
N GLU A 415 -4.23 30.07 -0.25
CA GLU A 415 -3.79 29.62 -1.56
C GLU A 415 -4.45 28.30 -1.98
N LEU A 416 -4.58 27.34 -1.03
CA LEU A 416 -5.31 26.08 -1.25
C LEU A 416 -6.79 26.34 -1.59
N LEU A 417 -7.43 27.25 -0.89
CA LEU A 417 -8.81 27.64 -1.18
C LEU A 417 -8.95 28.25 -2.58
N THR A 418 -7.99 29.10 -2.95
CA THR A 418 -7.96 29.72 -4.27
C THR A 418 -7.75 28.67 -5.36
N ALA A 419 -6.80 27.74 -5.15
CA ALA A 419 -6.53 26.63 -6.06
C ALA A 419 -7.76 25.69 -6.19
N TRP A 420 -8.41 25.36 -5.07
CA TRP A 420 -9.61 24.54 -5.06
C TRP A 420 -10.77 25.17 -5.85
N ARG A 421 -11.05 26.45 -5.60
CA ARG A 421 -12.08 27.19 -6.33
C ARG A 421 -11.78 27.26 -7.82
N ALA A 422 -10.53 27.54 -8.16
CA ALA A 422 -10.10 27.60 -9.57
C ALA A 422 -10.21 26.21 -10.25
N ALA A 423 -9.73 25.16 -9.58
CA ALA A 423 -9.78 23.81 -10.13
C ALA A 423 -11.19 23.26 -10.34
N THR A 424 -12.15 23.69 -9.51
CA THR A 424 -13.53 23.19 -9.54
C THR A 424 -14.51 24.11 -10.27
N SER A 425 -14.12 25.32 -10.65
CA SER A 425 -15.03 26.36 -11.20
C SER A 425 -15.81 25.94 -12.44
N SER A 426 -15.27 25.05 -13.24
CA SER A 426 -15.90 24.52 -14.48
C SER A 426 -16.36 23.06 -14.36
N LEU A 427 -16.26 22.47 -13.19
CA LEU A 427 -16.56 21.06 -12.97
C LEU A 427 -17.91 20.89 -12.28
N ARG A 428 -18.60 19.83 -12.67
CA ARG A 428 -19.84 19.38 -12.04
C ARG A 428 -19.56 18.13 -11.22
N LEU A 429 -19.28 18.32 -9.92
CA LEU A 429 -18.80 17.31 -9.00
C LEU A 429 -19.89 16.87 -8.01
N LEU A 430 -19.84 15.60 -7.63
CA LEU A 430 -20.51 15.09 -6.42
C LEU A 430 -19.45 14.89 -5.35
N LEU A 431 -19.54 15.65 -4.26
CA LEU A 431 -18.66 15.54 -3.11
C LEU A 431 -19.41 14.97 -1.90
N VAL A 432 -18.90 13.90 -1.33
CA VAL A 432 -19.40 13.33 -0.07
C VAL A 432 -18.39 13.63 1.03
N VAL A 433 -18.84 14.31 2.08
CA VAL A 433 -18.05 14.64 3.26
C VAL A 433 -18.66 13.92 4.45
N ASP A 434 -17.96 12.93 4.98
CA ASP A 434 -18.45 12.15 6.13
C ASP A 434 -17.80 12.59 7.44
N ASP A 435 -18.49 12.34 8.55
CA ASP A 435 -18.07 12.60 9.93
C ASP A 435 -17.62 14.04 10.22
N ALA A 436 -18.32 15.02 9.68
CA ALA A 436 -18.07 16.45 9.93
C ALA A 436 -18.50 16.85 11.34
N ARG A 437 -17.68 17.65 12.05
CA ARG A 437 -17.94 18.18 13.38
C ARG A 437 -18.48 19.62 13.39
N SER A 438 -18.04 20.42 12.43
CA SER A 438 -18.44 21.84 12.35
C SER A 438 -18.57 22.31 10.91
N ALA A 439 -19.34 23.37 10.70
CA ALA A 439 -19.44 24.03 9.40
C ALA A 439 -18.11 24.61 8.92
N GLU A 440 -17.24 25.00 9.84
CA GLU A 440 -15.90 25.55 9.52
C GLU A 440 -15.00 24.52 8.84
N GLN A 441 -15.19 23.22 9.16
CA GLN A 441 -14.44 22.16 8.48
C GLN A 441 -14.94 21.91 7.05
N VAL A 442 -16.24 22.13 6.80
CA VAL A 442 -16.89 21.79 5.52
C VAL A 442 -16.81 22.96 4.53
N ARG A 443 -17.00 24.20 4.99
CA ARG A 443 -17.01 25.39 4.10
C ARG A 443 -15.82 25.47 3.15
N PRO A 444 -14.57 25.23 3.60
CA PRO A 444 -13.41 25.24 2.73
C PRO A 444 -13.45 24.21 1.60
N LEU A 445 -14.19 23.10 1.79
CA LEU A 445 -14.24 21.98 0.86
C LEU A 445 -15.30 22.13 -0.23
N LEU A 446 -16.17 23.13 -0.12
CA LEU A 446 -17.24 23.35 -1.10
C LEU A 446 -16.64 23.67 -2.48
N PRO A 447 -17.03 22.93 -3.54
CA PRO A 447 -16.60 23.22 -4.92
C PRO A 447 -17.21 24.52 -5.41
N ALA A 448 -16.58 25.15 -6.42
CA ALA A 448 -17.08 26.40 -7.01
C ALA A 448 -17.93 26.18 -8.28
N GLY A 449 -17.90 24.97 -8.87
CA GLY A 449 -18.56 24.69 -10.13
C GLY A 449 -20.08 24.57 -10.00
N PRO A 450 -20.84 25.31 -10.80
CA PRO A 450 -22.30 25.28 -10.77
C PRO A 450 -22.85 23.89 -11.14
N GLY A 451 -23.95 23.50 -10.51
CA GLY A 451 -24.53 22.16 -10.67
C GLY A 451 -23.80 21.06 -9.91
N SER A 452 -22.76 21.40 -9.12
CA SER A 452 -22.14 20.47 -8.18
C SER A 452 -23.03 20.21 -6.98
N ARG A 453 -22.87 19.06 -6.35
CA ARG A 453 -23.60 18.69 -5.11
C ARG A 453 -22.64 18.23 -4.04
N VAL A 454 -22.92 18.65 -2.82
CA VAL A 454 -22.18 18.23 -1.64
C VAL A 454 -23.14 17.55 -0.66
N LEU A 455 -22.80 16.32 -0.29
CA LEU A 455 -23.52 15.55 0.72
C LEU A 455 -22.63 15.49 1.98
N VAL A 456 -23.12 15.99 3.11
CA VAL A 456 -22.35 16.11 4.34
C VAL A 456 -23.00 15.30 5.43
N ALA A 457 -22.24 14.44 6.15
CA ALA A 457 -22.74 13.81 7.38
C ALA A 457 -22.00 14.32 8.62
N GLY A 458 -22.74 14.52 9.69
CA GLY A 458 -22.24 14.84 11.03
C GLY A 458 -23.03 14.14 12.12
N ARG A 459 -22.48 14.03 13.33
CA ARG A 459 -23.21 13.53 14.50
C ARG A 459 -24.07 14.61 15.14
N GLN A 460 -23.73 15.87 14.89
CA GLN A 460 -24.46 17.04 15.36
C GLN A 460 -24.95 17.84 14.18
N ARG A 461 -26.01 18.61 14.40
CA ARG A 461 -26.48 19.59 13.44
C ARG A 461 -25.37 20.60 13.17
N LEU A 462 -25.22 20.96 11.90
CA LEU A 462 -24.23 21.95 11.44
C LEU A 462 -24.95 23.29 11.15
N PRO A 463 -25.36 24.06 12.17
CA PRO A 463 -26.21 25.25 11.97
C PRO A 463 -25.52 26.35 11.18
N GLY A 464 -24.19 26.41 11.23
CA GLY A 464 -23.39 27.37 10.46
C GLY A 464 -23.13 26.99 9.01
N LEU A 465 -23.59 25.83 8.54
CA LEU A 465 -23.45 25.42 7.14
C LEU A 465 -24.72 25.84 6.38
N ASP A 466 -24.55 26.64 5.32
CA ASP A 466 -25.64 26.99 4.41
C ASP A 466 -26.01 25.78 3.58
N ALA A 467 -26.94 24.99 4.11
CA ALA A 467 -27.40 23.77 3.45
C ALA A 467 -28.81 23.96 2.90
N ASP A 468 -28.99 23.66 1.60
CA ASP A 468 -30.28 23.70 0.91
C ASP A 468 -31.26 22.68 1.47
N ARG A 469 -30.69 21.59 2.00
CA ARG A 469 -31.47 20.48 2.59
C ARG A 469 -30.82 20.01 3.87
N ARG A 470 -31.65 19.76 4.86
CA ARG A 470 -31.23 19.15 6.13
C ARG A 470 -32.08 17.93 6.40
N VAL A 471 -31.39 16.82 6.67
CA VAL A 471 -32.00 15.53 6.93
C VAL A 471 -31.50 15.03 8.26
N THR A 472 -32.37 14.93 9.26
CA THR A 472 -32.06 14.27 10.51
C THR A 472 -32.43 12.79 10.38
N VAL A 473 -31.44 11.91 10.50
CA VAL A 473 -31.65 10.45 10.42
C VAL A 473 -31.93 9.93 11.83
N GLU A 474 -33.13 9.43 12.01
CA GLU A 474 -33.57 8.82 13.28
C GLU A 474 -33.28 7.31 13.28
N PRO A 475 -33.26 6.65 14.45
CA PRO A 475 -33.26 5.18 14.50
C PRO A 475 -34.40 4.58 13.66
N LEU A 476 -34.21 3.39 13.12
CA LEU A 476 -35.27 2.67 12.39
C LEU A 476 -36.47 2.43 13.31
N ASP A 477 -37.65 2.56 12.76
CA ASP A 477 -38.84 2.09 13.47
C ASP A 477 -38.82 0.56 13.69
N THR A 478 -39.73 0.05 14.48
CA THR A 478 -39.73 -1.38 14.81
C THR A 478 -39.94 -2.25 13.58
N GLY A 479 -40.78 -1.80 12.63
CA GLY A 479 -41.06 -2.55 11.40
C GLY A 479 -39.81 -2.66 10.49
N ASP A 480 -39.14 -1.52 10.26
CA ASP A 480 -37.93 -1.44 9.45
C ASP A 480 -36.75 -2.14 10.14
N ALA A 481 -36.64 -2.04 11.46
CA ALA A 481 -35.65 -2.75 12.25
C ALA A 481 -35.80 -4.28 12.14
N VAL A 482 -37.06 -4.78 12.23
CA VAL A 482 -37.39 -6.19 12.02
C VAL A 482 -37.13 -6.60 10.56
N ALA A 483 -37.46 -5.74 9.57
CA ALA A 483 -37.16 -5.99 8.16
C ALA A 483 -35.66 -6.12 7.93
N LEU A 484 -34.83 -5.26 8.55
CA LEU A 484 -33.38 -5.39 8.52
C LEU A 484 -32.88 -6.69 9.16
N LEU A 485 -33.43 -7.05 10.32
CA LEU A 485 -33.11 -8.32 10.99
C LEU A 485 -33.53 -9.52 10.12
N SER A 486 -34.66 -9.44 9.45
CA SER A 486 -35.16 -10.50 8.57
C SER A 486 -34.24 -10.70 7.36
N ARG A 487 -33.74 -9.60 6.79
CA ARG A 487 -32.72 -9.68 5.72
C ARG A 487 -31.39 -10.25 6.21
N LEU A 488 -30.98 -9.93 7.44
CA LEU A 488 -29.75 -10.46 8.04
C LEU A 488 -29.88 -11.94 8.41
N LEU A 489 -31.01 -12.37 8.95
CA LEU A 489 -31.21 -13.73 9.49
C LEU A 489 -31.85 -14.70 8.50
N GLY A 490 -32.39 -14.20 7.40
CA GLY A 490 -33.30 -14.90 6.51
C GLY A 490 -34.75 -14.84 7.05
N GLU A 491 -35.73 -14.66 6.15
CA GLU A 491 -37.14 -14.47 6.47
C GLU A 491 -37.71 -15.62 7.34
N THR A 492 -37.26 -16.84 7.06
CA THR A 492 -37.72 -18.03 7.80
C THR A 492 -37.31 -18.01 9.28
N ARG A 493 -36.14 -17.49 9.60
CA ARG A 493 -35.63 -17.50 11.00
C ARG A 493 -36.20 -16.38 11.81
N ALA A 494 -36.29 -15.18 11.25
CA ALA A 494 -36.94 -14.05 11.92
C ALA A 494 -38.46 -14.26 12.06
N GLY A 495 -39.11 -14.82 11.04
CA GLY A 495 -40.54 -15.09 11.04
C GLY A 495 -41.01 -16.23 11.99
N ARG A 496 -40.09 -17.08 12.49
CA ARG A 496 -40.42 -18.10 13.50
C ARG A 496 -40.65 -17.52 14.90
N GLU A 497 -40.06 -16.36 15.21
CA GLU A 497 -40.10 -15.71 16.52
C GLU A 497 -40.38 -14.21 16.37
N PRO A 498 -41.52 -13.79 15.81
CA PRO A 498 -41.80 -12.42 15.46
C PRO A 498 -41.77 -11.49 16.69
N GLU A 499 -42.38 -11.91 17.80
CA GLU A 499 -42.37 -11.13 19.04
C GLU A 499 -40.95 -10.93 19.60
N ALA A 500 -40.12 -11.96 19.51
CA ALA A 500 -38.73 -11.86 19.94
C ALA A 500 -37.90 -10.99 19.00
N ALA A 501 -38.18 -10.99 17.69
CA ALA A 501 -37.51 -10.11 16.71
C ALA A 501 -37.88 -8.65 16.97
N GLU A 502 -39.13 -8.34 17.26
CA GLU A 502 -39.56 -7.00 17.66
C GLU A 502 -38.91 -6.55 18.96
N GLU A 503 -38.84 -7.45 19.96
CA GLU A 503 -38.17 -7.15 21.24
C GLU A 503 -36.66 -6.92 21.03
N LEU A 504 -36.00 -7.72 20.16
CA LEU A 504 -34.59 -7.53 19.80
C LEU A 504 -34.38 -6.17 19.12
N ALA A 505 -35.26 -5.80 18.19
CA ALA A 505 -35.23 -4.52 17.50
C ALA A 505 -35.31 -3.34 18.49
N ARG A 506 -36.25 -3.44 19.43
CA ARG A 506 -36.39 -2.45 20.51
C ARG A 506 -35.16 -2.35 21.41
N ARG A 507 -34.58 -3.49 21.80
CA ARG A 507 -33.36 -3.54 22.63
C ARG A 507 -32.11 -3.03 21.91
N CYS A 508 -32.04 -3.17 20.60
CA CYS A 508 -31.03 -2.55 19.76
C CYS A 508 -31.30 -1.05 19.54
N GLY A 509 -32.41 -0.50 20.04
CA GLY A 509 -32.80 0.90 19.89
C GLY A 509 -33.08 1.29 18.44
N GLY A 510 -33.40 0.36 17.56
CA GLY A 510 -33.60 0.62 16.14
C GLY A 510 -32.30 1.04 15.40
N LEU A 511 -31.14 0.90 16.03
CA LEU A 511 -29.86 1.30 15.41
C LEU A 511 -29.36 0.22 14.45
N PRO A 512 -29.17 0.52 13.14
CA PRO A 512 -28.72 -0.44 12.15
C PRO A 512 -27.40 -1.15 12.53
N LEU A 513 -26.49 -0.43 13.16
CA LEU A 513 -25.23 -1.01 13.64
C LEU A 513 -25.47 -2.08 14.73
N ALA A 514 -26.30 -1.77 15.71
CA ALA A 514 -26.64 -2.71 16.77
C ALA A 514 -27.40 -3.93 16.23
N LEU A 515 -28.35 -3.72 15.31
CA LEU A 515 -29.10 -4.77 14.63
C LEU A 515 -28.16 -5.68 13.80
N ARG A 516 -27.21 -5.11 13.08
CA ARG A 516 -26.20 -5.88 12.32
C ARG A 516 -25.33 -6.74 13.24
N ILE A 517 -24.91 -6.20 14.38
CA ILE A 517 -24.14 -6.96 15.37
C ILE A 517 -24.98 -8.10 15.95
N ALA A 518 -26.22 -7.81 16.33
CA ALA A 518 -27.14 -8.83 16.86
C ALA A 518 -27.45 -9.91 15.80
N GLY A 519 -27.71 -9.48 14.56
CA GLY A 519 -27.95 -10.35 13.41
C GLY A 519 -26.75 -11.27 13.11
N ALA A 520 -25.56 -10.70 12.96
CA ALA A 520 -24.33 -11.46 12.74
C ALA A 520 -24.09 -12.50 13.85
N ARG A 521 -24.41 -12.12 15.09
CA ARG A 521 -24.28 -13.01 16.22
C ARG A 521 -25.23 -14.21 16.15
N LEU A 522 -26.47 -13.99 15.75
CA LEU A 522 -27.45 -15.07 15.56
C LEU A 522 -27.04 -15.93 14.34
N GLN A 523 -26.53 -15.35 13.27
CA GLN A 523 -26.01 -16.09 12.11
C GLN A 523 -24.88 -17.04 12.52
N ASN A 524 -23.93 -16.55 13.29
CA ASN A 524 -22.78 -17.35 13.75
C ASN A 524 -23.17 -18.40 14.81
N ARG A 525 -24.44 -18.39 15.29
CA ARG A 525 -24.96 -19.35 16.27
C ARG A 525 -26.33 -19.89 15.84
N PRO A 526 -26.33 -20.83 14.90
CA PRO A 526 -27.58 -21.37 14.35
C PRO A 526 -28.51 -22.00 15.40
N SER A 527 -27.96 -22.51 16.52
CA SER A 527 -28.72 -23.11 17.64
C SER A 527 -29.36 -22.06 18.55
N TRP A 528 -29.03 -20.79 18.45
CA TRP A 528 -29.62 -19.75 19.27
C TRP A 528 -30.93 -19.28 18.66
N THR A 529 -31.98 -19.20 19.52
CA THR A 529 -33.22 -18.53 19.16
C THR A 529 -33.07 -17.02 19.32
N VAL A 530 -33.91 -16.24 18.64
CA VAL A 530 -33.99 -14.80 18.85
C VAL A 530 -34.35 -14.47 20.29
N ALA A 531 -35.34 -15.24 20.86
CA ALA A 531 -35.75 -15.12 22.25
C ALA A 531 -34.60 -15.37 23.24
N HIS A 532 -33.70 -16.33 22.94
CA HIS A 532 -32.52 -16.57 23.76
C HIS A 532 -31.62 -15.35 23.82
N LEU A 533 -31.37 -14.70 22.68
CA LEU A 533 -30.55 -13.49 22.61
C LEU A 533 -31.20 -12.34 23.39
N VAL A 534 -32.52 -12.14 23.22
CA VAL A 534 -33.34 -11.17 23.97
C VAL A 534 -33.25 -11.42 25.47
N GLY A 535 -33.39 -12.69 25.92
CA GLY A 535 -33.23 -13.03 27.32
C GLY A 535 -31.88 -12.65 27.93
N ARG A 536 -30.80 -12.79 27.16
CA ARG A 536 -29.46 -12.38 27.58
C ARG A 536 -29.27 -10.87 27.67
N MET A 537 -29.98 -10.10 26.85
CA MET A 537 -30.00 -8.64 26.92
C MET A 537 -30.78 -8.09 28.12
N SER A 538 -31.62 -8.92 28.79
CA SER A 538 -32.50 -8.49 29.89
C SER A 538 -31.79 -8.29 31.23
N GLY A 539 -30.60 -8.84 31.44
CA GLY A 539 -29.90 -8.83 32.73
C GLY A 539 -29.27 -7.50 33.14
N ASP A 540 -28.82 -6.70 32.18
CA ASP A 540 -28.05 -5.49 32.44
C ASP A 540 -28.89 -4.21 32.59
N GLU A 541 -30.17 -4.20 32.14
CA GLU A 541 -31.07 -3.05 32.27
C GLU A 541 -31.41 -2.66 33.72
N ARG A 542 -31.42 -3.59 34.67
CA ARG A 542 -31.77 -3.34 36.06
C ARG A 542 -30.72 -2.55 36.84
N ARG A 543 -29.46 -2.53 36.40
CA ARG A 543 -28.36 -1.92 37.18
C ARG A 543 -28.05 -0.48 36.80
N LEU A 544 -28.51 0.01 35.69
CA LEU A 544 -28.07 1.29 35.15
C LEU A 544 -29.19 2.35 35.04
N GLY A 545 -30.15 2.35 35.94
CA GLY A 545 -31.44 3.09 36.00
C GLY A 545 -31.48 4.59 35.64
N GLU A 546 -30.40 5.29 35.39
CA GLU A 546 -30.46 6.75 35.27
C GLU A 546 -29.67 7.38 34.09
N LEU A 547 -29.25 6.68 33.06
CA LEU A 547 -28.49 7.26 31.93
C LEU A 547 -29.25 7.16 30.59
N ARG A 548 -29.10 8.16 29.71
CA ARG A 548 -29.85 8.42 28.45
C ARG A 548 -30.02 7.20 27.52
N ALA A 549 -31.25 6.97 27.06
CA ALA A 549 -31.72 5.72 26.46
C ALA A 549 -31.04 5.29 25.17
N GLU A 550 -30.53 6.18 24.35
CA GLU A 550 -30.00 5.89 23.01
C GLU A 550 -28.57 5.30 23.00
N ASP A 551 -27.68 5.79 23.85
CA ASP A 551 -26.31 5.24 23.94
C ASP A 551 -26.24 3.88 24.64
N ARG A 552 -27.24 3.54 25.44
CA ARG A 552 -27.32 2.29 26.24
C ARG A 552 -27.56 1.05 25.40
N SER A 553 -28.38 1.14 24.38
CA SER A 553 -28.75 -0.02 23.57
C SER A 553 -27.56 -0.50 22.72
N VAL A 554 -26.73 0.42 22.24
CA VAL A 554 -25.52 0.08 21.49
C VAL A 554 -24.44 -0.50 22.41
N GLU A 555 -24.22 0.10 23.55
CA GLU A 555 -23.25 -0.39 24.54
C GLU A 555 -23.63 -1.77 25.08
N ALA A 556 -24.91 -2.03 25.31
CA ALA A 556 -25.40 -3.35 25.71
C ALA A 556 -25.17 -4.39 24.59
N ALA A 557 -25.39 -4.03 23.31
CA ALA A 557 -25.16 -4.91 22.19
C ALA A 557 -23.64 -5.22 22.03
N PHE A 558 -22.78 -4.22 22.16
CA PHE A 558 -21.32 -4.42 22.14
C PHE A 558 -20.85 -5.24 23.33
N ARG A 559 -21.35 -4.92 24.52
CA ARG A 559 -21.02 -5.65 25.75
C ARG A 559 -21.39 -7.12 25.64
N MET A 560 -22.58 -7.42 25.11
CA MET A 560 -22.95 -8.79 24.85
C MET A 560 -22.04 -9.51 23.88
N SER A 561 -21.62 -8.83 22.81
CA SER A 561 -20.63 -9.41 21.87
C SER A 561 -19.32 -9.68 22.58
N TYR A 562 -18.87 -8.77 23.43
CA TYR A 562 -17.67 -8.90 24.25
C TYR A 562 -17.79 -10.03 25.29
N ASP A 563 -18.90 -10.13 26.04
CA ASP A 563 -19.10 -11.10 27.13
C ASP A 563 -19.15 -12.57 26.65
N LEU A 564 -19.37 -12.77 25.35
CA LEU A 564 -19.35 -14.11 24.74
C LEU A 564 -17.99 -14.47 24.09
N LEU A 565 -17.07 -13.54 24.03
CA LEU A 565 -15.72 -13.86 23.59
C LEU A 565 -15.03 -14.81 24.60
N ALA A 566 -14.13 -15.63 24.11
CA ALA A 566 -13.19 -16.36 24.97
C ALA A 566 -12.30 -15.37 25.75
N PRO A 567 -11.78 -15.75 26.91
CA PRO A 567 -11.01 -14.86 27.77
C PRO A 567 -9.84 -14.16 27.06
N GLU A 568 -9.13 -14.89 26.20
CA GLU A 568 -8.02 -14.37 25.41
C GLU A 568 -8.48 -13.33 24.38
N LEU A 569 -9.62 -13.54 23.73
CA LEU A 569 -10.20 -12.57 22.79
C LEU A 569 -10.69 -11.32 23.53
N ARG A 570 -11.25 -11.48 24.75
CA ARG A 570 -11.62 -10.33 25.60
C ARG A 570 -10.40 -9.51 25.98
N ARG A 571 -9.29 -10.18 26.31
CA ARG A 571 -8.03 -9.50 26.63
C ARG A 571 -7.51 -8.73 25.42
N GLY A 572 -7.45 -9.40 24.25
CA GLY A 572 -7.04 -8.77 23.00
C GLY A 572 -7.93 -7.61 22.60
N PHE A 573 -9.24 -7.77 22.69
CA PHE A 573 -10.21 -6.71 22.38
C PHE A 573 -10.01 -5.47 23.27
N ARG A 574 -9.76 -5.65 24.60
CA ARG A 574 -9.41 -4.53 25.50
C ARG A 574 -8.11 -3.85 25.09
N ALA A 575 -7.08 -4.65 24.76
CA ALA A 575 -5.79 -4.12 24.30
C ALA A 575 -5.92 -3.22 23.08
N LEU A 576 -6.73 -3.62 22.09
CA LEU A 576 -6.98 -2.82 20.88
C LEU A 576 -7.58 -1.43 21.18
N GLY A 577 -8.20 -1.23 22.33
CA GLY A 577 -8.61 0.10 22.79
C GLY A 577 -7.44 1.06 23.03
N GLN A 578 -6.23 0.53 23.21
CA GLN A 578 -5.01 1.30 23.38
C GLN A 578 -4.21 1.46 22.07
N ALA A 579 -4.71 0.94 20.93
CA ALA A 579 -4.08 1.15 19.65
C ALA A 579 -4.05 2.65 19.31
N PRO A 580 -2.88 3.23 18.95
CA PRO A 580 -2.77 4.66 18.72
C PRO A 580 -3.45 5.08 17.40
N THR A 581 -3.54 4.16 16.44
CA THR A 581 -4.08 4.39 15.10
C THR A 581 -5.46 3.75 14.92
N ALA A 582 -6.24 4.24 13.95
CA ALA A 582 -7.54 3.67 13.61
C ALA A 582 -7.41 2.34 12.85
N GLU A 583 -6.39 2.26 11.97
CA GLU A 583 -6.02 1.04 11.26
C GLU A 583 -4.67 0.54 11.76
N PHE A 584 -4.55 -0.77 11.94
CA PHE A 584 -3.35 -1.45 12.43
C PHE A 584 -3.23 -2.83 11.78
N ASP A 585 -2.10 -3.47 12.00
CA ASP A 585 -1.79 -4.84 11.56
C ASP A 585 -1.61 -5.79 12.77
N GLY A 586 -1.17 -7.03 12.49
CA GLY A 586 -0.94 -8.03 13.52
C GLY A 586 0.21 -7.72 14.50
N LEU A 587 1.20 -6.89 14.10
CA LEU A 587 2.31 -6.51 15.00
C LEU A 587 1.83 -5.64 16.16
N THR A 588 0.84 -4.77 15.93
CA THR A 588 0.29 -3.90 16.98
C THR A 588 -0.26 -4.69 18.17
N PRO A 589 -1.23 -5.62 18.02
CA PRO A 589 -1.68 -6.44 19.15
C PRO A 589 -0.63 -7.47 19.60
N ALA A 590 0.27 -7.95 18.75
CA ALA A 590 1.36 -8.83 19.16
C ALA A 590 2.25 -8.16 20.19
N ALA A 591 2.64 -6.91 19.96
CA ALA A 591 3.42 -6.12 20.92
C ALA A 591 2.66 -5.90 22.24
N MET A 592 1.37 -5.56 22.19
CA MET A 592 0.54 -5.33 23.39
C MET A 592 0.34 -6.59 24.23
N LEU A 593 0.20 -7.75 23.59
CA LEU A 593 -0.14 -9.01 24.25
C LEU A 593 1.10 -9.86 24.57
N GLY A 594 2.28 -9.48 24.07
CA GLY A 594 3.53 -10.22 24.25
C GLY A 594 3.55 -11.58 23.55
N GLY A 595 2.81 -11.70 22.41
CA GLY A 595 2.68 -12.91 21.61
C GLY A 595 3.36 -12.81 20.24
N SER A 596 3.22 -13.86 19.43
CA SER A 596 3.68 -13.84 18.04
C SER A 596 2.70 -13.05 17.15
N GLN A 597 3.19 -12.53 16.00
CA GLN A 597 2.33 -11.90 15.01
C GLN A 597 1.24 -12.84 14.51
N TYR A 598 1.57 -14.13 14.33
CA TYR A 598 0.63 -15.14 13.89
C TYR A 598 -0.54 -15.33 14.86
N ASP A 599 -0.25 -15.44 16.17
CA ASP A 599 -1.30 -15.57 17.19
C ASP A 599 -2.16 -14.30 17.26
N ALA A 600 -1.54 -13.14 17.06
CA ALA A 600 -2.23 -11.87 17.03
C ALA A 600 -3.14 -11.75 15.80
N GLU A 601 -2.71 -12.19 14.63
CA GLU A 601 -3.53 -12.23 13.41
C GLU A 601 -4.71 -13.20 13.56
N ASP A 602 -4.52 -14.42 14.12
CA ASP A 602 -5.62 -15.32 14.45
C ASP A 602 -6.64 -14.68 15.39
N LEU A 603 -6.16 -13.97 16.41
CA LEU A 603 -7.03 -13.22 17.32
C LEU A 603 -7.82 -12.14 16.57
N LEU A 604 -7.18 -11.39 15.67
CA LEU A 604 -7.84 -10.33 14.89
C LEU A 604 -8.89 -10.92 13.93
N GLU A 605 -8.60 -12.01 13.22
CA GLU A 605 -9.56 -12.69 12.35
C GLU A 605 -10.78 -13.16 13.13
N ARG A 606 -10.59 -13.75 14.30
CA ARG A 606 -11.67 -14.16 15.18
C ARG A 606 -12.52 -12.98 15.70
N LEU A 607 -11.93 -11.79 15.87
CA LEU A 607 -12.65 -10.56 16.18
C LEU A 607 -13.41 -10.00 14.96
N VAL A 608 -12.88 -10.18 13.74
CA VAL A 608 -13.59 -9.88 12.48
C VAL A 608 -14.80 -10.79 12.35
N ASP A 609 -14.65 -12.10 12.58
CA ASP A 609 -15.74 -13.07 12.57
C ASP A 609 -16.84 -12.73 13.62
N ALA A 610 -16.44 -12.16 14.75
CA ALA A 610 -17.36 -11.65 15.76
C ALA A 610 -18.01 -10.30 15.39
N SER A 611 -17.73 -9.73 14.21
CA SER A 611 -18.18 -8.41 13.74
C SER A 611 -17.83 -7.25 14.69
N LEU A 612 -16.77 -7.40 15.45
CA LEU A 612 -16.22 -6.39 16.35
C LEU A 612 -15.04 -5.65 15.73
N LEU A 613 -14.49 -6.17 14.64
CA LEU A 613 -13.39 -5.61 13.89
C LEU A 613 -13.71 -5.64 12.40
N GLN A 614 -13.16 -4.71 11.64
CA GLN A 614 -13.26 -4.65 10.19
C GLN A 614 -11.90 -4.95 9.58
N GLN A 615 -11.89 -5.60 8.42
CA GLN A 615 -10.67 -5.84 7.63
C GLN A 615 -10.81 -5.13 6.27
N PRO A 616 -10.44 -3.85 6.18
CA PRO A 616 -10.58 -3.08 4.93
C PRO A 616 -9.66 -3.59 3.81
N ARG A 617 -8.55 -4.21 4.16
CA ARG A 617 -7.58 -4.84 3.25
C ARG A 617 -6.95 -6.07 3.94
N PRO A 618 -6.46 -7.05 3.18
CA PRO A 618 -5.76 -8.19 3.78
C PRO A 618 -4.61 -7.73 4.69
N GLY A 619 -4.55 -8.28 5.91
CA GLY A 619 -3.55 -7.93 6.92
C GLY A 619 -3.70 -6.54 7.57
N ARG A 620 -4.75 -5.79 7.23
CA ARG A 620 -5.04 -4.47 7.85
C ARG A 620 -6.42 -4.50 8.50
N TYR A 621 -6.48 -4.08 9.74
CA TYR A 621 -7.66 -4.16 10.59
C TYR A 621 -8.04 -2.78 11.11
N ARG A 622 -9.33 -2.56 11.32
CA ARG A 622 -9.87 -1.28 11.78
C ARG A 622 -10.95 -1.49 12.81
N LEU A 623 -10.86 -0.78 13.92
CA LEU A 623 -11.98 -0.62 14.84
C LEU A 623 -12.92 0.48 14.34
N HIS A 624 -14.21 0.16 14.25
CA HIS A 624 -15.22 1.22 14.07
C HIS A 624 -15.20 2.15 15.28
N ASP A 625 -15.38 3.46 15.08
CA ASP A 625 -15.21 4.48 16.14
C ASP A 625 -15.95 4.17 17.43
N LEU A 626 -17.22 3.72 17.33
CA LEU A 626 -18.01 3.36 18.50
C LEU A 626 -17.49 2.11 19.23
N VAL A 627 -16.99 1.16 18.46
CA VAL A 627 -16.36 -0.04 19.00
C VAL A 627 -15.06 0.35 19.70
N ARG A 628 -14.30 1.27 19.12
CA ARG A 628 -13.07 1.81 19.72
C ARG A 628 -13.33 2.55 21.02
N ASP A 629 -14.38 3.36 21.08
CA ASP A 629 -14.80 4.01 22.31
C ASP A 629 -15.22 2.98 23.38
N HIS A 630 -15.92 1.94 22.96
CA HIS A 630 -16.30 0.86 23.86
C HIS A 630 -15.08 0.09 24.39
N THR A 631 -14.12 -0.26 23.52
CA THR A 631 -12.86 -0.92 23.93
C THR A 631 -12.05 -0.07 24.89
N ARG A 632 -11.98 1.25 24.67
CA ARG A 632 -11.32 2.20 25.59
C ARG A 632 -11.98 2.23 26.97
N ARG A 633 -13.32 2.21 27.03
CA ARG A 633 -14.04 2.13 28.30
C ARG A 633 -13.80 0.79 29.01
N LEU A 634 -13.76 -0.32 28.26
CA LEU A 634 -13.43 -1.62 28.82
C LEU A 634 -11.99 -1.66 29.34
N ALA A 635 -11.04 -1.12 28.60
CA ALA A 635 -9.64 -1.02 29.02
C ALA A 635 -9.49 -0.17 30.28
N ALA A 636 -10.32 0.87 30.48
CA ALA A 636 -10.31 1.66 31.70
C ALA A 636 -10.71 0.88 32.95
N THR A 637 -11.35 -0.28 32.81
CA THR A 637 -11.66 -1.18 33.95
C THR A 637 -10.45 -2.00 34.42
N ALA A 638 -9.35 -2.03 33.62
CA ALA A 638 -8.09 -2.69 33.96
C ALA A 638 -6.92 -1.72 33.66
N PRO A 639 -6.75 -0.67 34.49
CA PRO A 639 -5.84 0.45 34.17
C PRO A 639 -4.36 0.03 34.07
N GLU A 640 -3.94 -0.97 34.83
CA GLU A 640 -2.57 -1.50 34.79
C GLU A 640 -2.30 -2.22 33.45
N GLU A 641 -3.24 -3.07 32.99
CA GLU A 641 -3.15 -3.73 31.70
C GLU A 641 -3.12 -2.67 30.58
N ALA A 642 -4.02 -1.69 30.63
CA ALA A 642 -4.11 -0.63 29.63
C ALA A 642 -2.84 0.24 29.57
N ALA A 643 -2.19 0.46 30.72
CA ALA A 643 -0.93 1.19 30.77
C ALA A 643 0.23 0.37 30.17
N ALA A 644 0.27 -0.94 30.44
CA ALA A 644 1.25 -1.86 29.88
C ALA A 644 1.08 -1.97 28.34
N ASP A 645 -0.16 -2.18 27.85
CA ASP A 645 -0.48 -2.25 26.42
C ASP A 645 -0.05 -0.98 25.69
N ARG A 646 -0.35 0.17 26.26
CA ARG A 646 0.04 1.48 25.72
C ARG A 646 1.55 1.65 25.67
N ALA A 647 2.26 1.26 26.73
CA ALA A 647 3.71 1.31 26.77
C ALA A 647 4.32 0.41 25.68
N ALA A 648 3.81 -0.81 25.54
CA ALA A 648 4.29 -1.78 24.56
C ALA A 648 4.12 -1.32 23.11
N VAL A 649 2.93 -0.78 22.77
CA VAL A 649 2.72 -0.29 21.39
C VAL A 649 3.52 0.97 21.09
N LEU A 650 3.69 1.89 22.04
CA LEU A 650 4.54 3.07 21.86
C LEU A 650 6.02 2.68 21.74
N HIS A 651 6.44 1.66 22.49
CA HIS A 651 7.76 1.07 22.33
C HIS A 651 7.98 0.47 20.92
N LEU A 652 7.00 -0.25 20.36
CA LEU A 652 7.04 -0.78 19.00
C LEU A 652 7.29 0.32 17.96
N TYR A 653 6.57 1.45 18.04
CA TYR A 653 6.77 2.58 17.12
C TYR A 653 8.13 3.26 17.32
N THR A 654 8.59 3.40 18.56
CA THR A 654 9.95 3.92 18.85
C THR A 654 11.00 3.00 18.24
N ALA A 655 10.84 1.69 18.43
CA ALA A 655 11.76 0.68 17.91
C ALA A 655 11.79 0.69 16.37
N ALA A 656 10.62 0.69 15.73
CA ALA A 656 10.52 0.77 14.28
C ALA A 656 11.27 2.00 13.73
N GLY A 657 11.03 3.18 14.31
CA GLY A 657 11.69 4.42 13.88
C GLY A 657 13.21 4.37 14.05
N ARG A 658 13.70 3.85 15.17
CA ARG A 658 15.15 3.73 15.44
C ARG A 658 15.86 2.72 14.55
N ILE A 659 15.22 1.57 14.29
CA ILE A 659 15.76 0.54 13.40
C ILE A 659 15.74 1.03 11.95
N ALA A 660 14.69 1.70 11.53
CA ALA A 660 14.55 2.25 10.17
C ALA A 660 15.51 3.42 9.89
N SER A 661 16.09 4.04 10.91
CA SER A 661 16.98 5.20 10.75
C SER A 661 18.37 4.82 10.23
N ASP A 662 18.97 5.70 9.44
CA ASP A 662 20.33 5.55 8.89
C ASP A 662 21.43 5.45 9.95
N TRP A 663 21.22 6.04 11.12
CA TRP A 663 22.13 5.98 12.30
C TRP A 663 21.96 4.71 13.14
N GLY A 664 20.90 3.88 12.88
CA GLY A 664 20.60 2.67 13.64
C GLY A 664 20.17 2.93 15.09
N PRO A 665 19.78 1.87 15.81
CA PRO A 665 19.35 1.99 17.21
C PRO A 665 20.42 2.60 18.12
N GLU A 666 21.67 2.28 17.89
CA GLU A 666 22.84 2.78 18.65
C GLU A 666 23.10 4.27 18.46
N GLY A 667 22.54 4.86 17.43
CA GLY A 667 22.59 6.32 17.22
C GLY A 667 21.78 7.15 18.22
N TYR A 668 20.91 6.48 19.00
CA TYR A 668 20.05 7.12 19.99
C TYR A 668 20.61 6.90 21.42
N PRO A 669 21.24 7.91 22.02
CA PRO A 669 21.98 7.72 23.29
C PRO A 669 21.09 7.55 24.51
N THR A 670 19.81 7.81 24.41
CA THR A 670 18.82 7.74 25.48
C THR A 670 17.54 7.07 24.98
N GLY A 671 16.72 6.60 25.92
CA GLY A 671 15.44 5.96 25.62
C GLY A 671 15.51 4.44 25.83
N PRO A 672 14.44 3.72 25.49
CA PRO A 672 14.35 2.29 25.72
C PRO A 672 15.30 1.49 24.81
N ASP A 673 15.73 0.33 25.30
CA ASP A 673 16.37 -0.69 24.45
C ASP A 673 15.34 -1.21 23.43
N VAL A 674 15.77 -1.40 22.19
CA VAL A 674 14.92 -1.85 21.08
C VAL A 674 15.45 -3.15 20.45
N SER A 675 16.35 -3.84 21.13
CA SER A 675 16.96 -5.08 20.65
C SER A 675 15.97 -6.25 20.56
N ASP A 676 14.85 -6.19 21.25
CA ASP A 676 13.75 -7.17 21.27
C ASP A 676 12.65 -6.88 20.25
N ALA A 677 12.81 -5.85 19.43
CA ALA A 677 11.81 -5.46 18.44
C ALA A 677 11.60 -6.53 17.35
N PRO A 678 10.37 -6.70 16.84
CA PRO A 678 10.03 -7.80 15.92
C PRO A 678 10.47 -7.57 14.47
N PHE A 679 11.43 -6.70 14.21
CA PHE A 679 11.92 -6.39 12.86
C PHE A 679 13.26 -7.06 12.60
N ALA A 680 13.34 -7.83 11.52
CA ALA A 680 14.57 -8.52 11.15
C ALA A 680 15.69 -7.58 10.70
N ASP A 681 15.31 -6.47 10.04
CA ASP A 681 16.23 -5.43 9.59
C ASP A 681 15.51 -4.07 9.44
N TRP A 682 16.27 -3.06 9.03
CA TRP A 682 15.76 -1.70 8.85
C TRP A 682 14.74 -1.60 7.71
N ARG A 683 14.79 -2.47 6.69
CA ARG A 683 13.84 -2.45 5.56
C ARG A 683 12.46 -2.88 5.99
N GLU A 684 12.39 -3.90 6.83
CA GLU A 684 11.12 -4.37 7.39
C GLU A 684 10.49 -3.30 8.28
N ALA A 685 11.29 -2.66 9.14
CA ALA A 685 10.83 -1.56 9.99
C ALA A 685 10.36 -0.34 9.17
N ASP A 686 11.10 0.04 8.12
CA ASP A 686 10.74 1.15 7.23
C ASP A 686 9.45 0.87 6.45
N ALA A 687 9.32 -0.32 5.87
CA ALA A 687 8.11 -0.73 5.15
C ALA A 687 6.88 -0.75 6.07
N TRP A 688 7.05 -1.14 7.34
CA TRP A 688 5.99 -1.12 8.33
C TRP A 688 5.56 0.31 8.68
N LEU A 689 6.49 1.24 8.86
CA LEU A 689 6.21 2.66 9.07
C LEU A 689 5.55 3.29 7.83
N GLU A 690 6.00 2.95 6.63
CA GLU A 690 5.39 3.42 5.38
C GLU A 690 3.94 2.94 5.26
N ALA A 691 3.66 1.69 5.62
CA ALA A 691 2.31 1.15 5.62
C ALA A 691 1.37 1.84 6.63
N ALA A 692 1.88 2.40 7.73
CA ALA A 692 1.13 3.23 8.66
C ALA A 692 0.78 4.61 8.06
N GLY A 693 1.55 5.09 7.08
CA GLY A 693 1.27 6.30 6.32
C GLY A 693 1.04 7.54 7.19
N GLY A 694 0.02 8.32 6.87
CA GLY A 694 -0.32 9.56 7.61
C GLY A 694 -0.71 9.34 9.08
N GLN A 695 -0.97 8.11 9.51
CA GLN A 695 -1.35 7.80 10.90
C GLN A 695 -0.17 7.89 11.89
N LEU A 696 1.07 8.03 11.42
CA LEU A 696 2.23 8.21 12.30
C LEU A 696 2.11 9.45 13.21
N LEU A 697 1.44 10.50 12.74
CA LEU A 697 1.13 11.68 13.55
C LEU A 697 0.19 11.35 14.71
N ASP A 698 -0.77 10.44 14.48
CA ASP A 698 -1.74 10.04 15.50
C ASP A 698 -1.06 9.30 16.65
N VAL A 699 0.04 8.56 16.35
CA VAL A 699 0.84 7.87 17.35
C VAL A 699 1.52 8.85 18.31
N VAL A 700 2.17 9.89 17.77
CA VAL A 700 2.82 10.93 18.59
C VAL A 700 1.77 11.67 19.42
N ALA A 701 0.66 12.02 18.80
CA ALA A 701 -0.43 12.71 19.45
C ALA A 701 -1.10 11.87 20.55
N PHE A 702 -1.27 10.58 20.32
CA PHE A 702 -1.77 9.63 21.32
C PHE A 702 -0.85 9.55 22.53
N ALA A 703 0.48 9.44 22.31
CA ALA A 703 1.47 9.43 23.40
C ALA A 703 1.43 10.73 24.21
N ALA A 704 1.38 11.89 23.54
CA ALA A 704 1.30 13.19 24.17
C ALA A 704 0.02 13.36 25.00
N ALA A 705 -1.14 12.99 24.44
CA ALA A 705 -2.44 13.07 25.12
C ALA A 705 -2.54 12.13 26.31
N ALA A 706 -1.86 10.98 26.25
CA ALA A 706 -1.78 10.03 27.35
C ALA A 706 -0.79 10.43 28.47
N GLY A 707 -0.15 11.61 28.36
CA GLY A 707 0.87 12.08 29.31
C GLY A 707 2.21 11.33 29.22
N ARG A 708 2.40 10.47 28.19
CA ARG A 708 3.62 9.70 27.91
C ARG A 708 4.60 10.58 27.13
N ARG A 709 5.18 11.58 27.85
CA ARG A 709 5.96 12.66 27.22
C ARG A 709 7.24 12.16 26.58
N ASP A 710 7.95 11.26 27.26
CA ASP A 710 9.18 10.67 26.74
C ASP A 710 8.92 9.86 25.49
N ASP A 711 7.88 9.00 25.49
CA ASP A 711 7.51 8.22 24.31
C ASP A 711 7.14 9.13 23.13
N ALA A 712 6.38 10.19 23.36
CA ALA A 712 6.02 11.16 22.31
C ALA A 712 7.27 11.78 21.68
N CYS A 713 8.25 12.14 22.53
CA CYS A 713 9.51 12.73 22.09
C CYS A 713 10.39 11.70 21.34
N TRP A 714 10.55 10.48 21.89
CA TRP A 714 11.36 9.42 21.27
C TRP A 714 10.78 8.97 19.93
N ILE A 715 9.45 8.84 19.83
CA ILE A 715 8.80 8.50 18.55
C ILE A 715 9.00 9.62 17.55
N ALA A 716 8.72 10.87 17.91
CA ALA A 716 8.88 12.00 17.02
C ALA A 716 10.35 12.16 16.55
N GLU A 717 11.34 11.97 17.44
CA GLU A 717 12.75 11.96 17.10
C GLU A 717 13.10 10.83 16.12
N SER A 718 12.63 9.61 16.39
CA SER A 718 12.96 8.42 15.59
C SER A 718 12.33 8.43 14.19
N LEU A 719 11.22 9.14 14.02
CA LEU A 719 10.55 9.28 12.73
C LEU A 719 11.22 10.30 11.79
N VAL A 720 12.18 11.10 12.27
CA VAL A 720 12.80 12.15 11.46
C VAL A 720 13.46 11.56 10.22
N ASP A 721 14.30 10.56 10.38
CA ASP A 721 15.04 9.98 9.26
C ASP A 721 14.15 9.26 8.24
N PRO A 722 13.25 8.33 8.61
CA PRO A 722 12.31 7.72 7.67
C PRO A 722 11.47 8.75 6.92
N LEU A 723 10.91 9.74 7.60
CA LEU A 723 10.05 10.75 6.97
C LEU A 723 10.82 11.72 6.04
N VAL A 724 12.03 12.13 6.44
CA VAL A 724 12.89 12.98 5.60
C VAL A 724 13.33 12.23 4.34
N ARG A 725 13.71 10.97 4.46
CA ARG A 725 14.12 10.11 3.34
C ARG A 725 13.00 9.93 2.31
N GLN A 726 11.77 9.77 2.80
CA GLN A 726 10.56 9.67 1.98
C GLN A 726 10.05 11.03 1.45
N GLY A 727 10.70 12.15 1.82
CA GLY A 727 10.27 13.50 1.43
C GLY A 727 9.06 14.04 2.20
N ARG A 728 8.60 13.36 3.25
CA ARG A 728 7.41 13.71 4.06
C ARG A 728 7.73 14.79 5.13
N PHE A 729 8.33 15.90 4.69
CA PHE A 729 8.84 16.95 5.59
C PHE A 729 7.77 17.61 6.44
N HIS A 730 6.56 17.80 5.89
CA HIS A 730 5.45 18.39 6.63
C HIS A 730 5.04 17.52 7.81
N GLU A 731 4.94 16.21 7.58
CA GLU A 731 4.58 15.26 8.62
C GLU A 731 5.68 15.13 9.68
N CYS A 732 6.95 15.09 9.25
CA CYS A 732 8.09 15.14 10.16
C CYS A 732 8.02 16.36 11.09
N ARG A 733 7.80 17.55 10.52
CA ARG A 733 7.67 18.79 11.30
C ARG A 733 6.47 18.73 12.25
N SER A 734 5.31 18.29 11.76
CA SER A 734 4.09 18.21 12.58
C SER A 734 4.26 17.24 13.76
N ALA A 735 4.93 16.09 13.56
CA ALA A 735 5.24 15.15 14.64
C ALA A 735 6.11 15.79 15.72
N LEU A 736 7.15 16.51 15.31
CA LEU A 736 8.05 17.22 16.23
C LEU A 736 7.35 18.35 16.98
N GLU A 737 6.52 19.14 16.29
CA GLU A 737 5.73 20.22 16.89
C GLU A 737 4.68 19.72 17.89
N LEU A 738 4.11 18.51 17.66
CA LEU A 738 3.21 17.84 18.60
C LEU A 738 3.93 17.40 19.89
N ALA A 739 5.16 16.90 19.76
CA ALA A 739 5.94 16.41 20.90
C ALA A 739 6.62 17.54 21.70
N LEU A 740 7.01 18.64 21.02
CA LEU A 740 7.84 19.71 21.59
C LEU A 740 7.31 20.32 22.90
N PRO A 741 5.98 20.60 23.06
CA PRO A 741 5.47 21.11 24.34
C PRO A 741 5.69 20.19 25.55
N GLY A 742 5.77 18.88 25.29
CA GLY A 742 6.06 17.86 26.33
C GLY A 742 7.54 17.73 26.65
N ALA A 743 8.42 18.15 25.76
CA ALA A 743 9.86 17.90 25.86
C ALA A 743 10.49 18.54 27.10
N ASP A 744 10.09 19.75 27.49
CA ASP A 744 10.63 20.44 28.65
C ASP A 744 10.23 19.77 29.99
N LEU A 745 9.20 18.94 29.97
CA LEU A 745 8.66 18.17 31.10
C LEU A 745 8.97 16.67 31.01
N ALA A 746 9.72 16.23 29.99
CA ALA A 746 10.16 14.85 29.82
C ALA A 746 11.22 14.52 30.85
N GLU A 747 11.28 13.24 31.27
CA GLU A 747 12.33 12.73 32.14
C GLU A 747 13.67 12.68 31.42
N ASP A 748 13.64 12.38 30.11
CA ASP A 748 14.78 12.47 29.22
C ASP A 748 15.15 13.94 28.96
N ARG A 749 16.13 14.42 29.74
CA ARG A 749 16.58 15.82 29.67
C ARG A 749 17.22 16.23 28.35
N ARG A 750 17.49 15.29 27.46
CA ARG A 750 18.03 15.54 26.12
C ARG A 750 16.95 16.06 25.17
N MET A 751 15.69 15.63 25.36
CA MET A 751 14.59 15.89 24.41
C MET A 751 14.35 17.36 24.03
N PRO A 752 14.44 18.33 24.98
CA PRO A 752 14.26 19.74 24.61
C PRO A 752 15.23 20.24 23.54
N SER A 753 16.49 19.77 23.57
CA SER A 753 17.51 20.13 22.59
C SER A 753 17.36 19.28 21.32
N SER A 754 17.14 17.98 21.48
CA SER A 754 17.05 17.04 20.36
C SER A 754 15.90 17.37 19.41
N LEU A 755 14.68 17.62 19.91
CA LEU A 755 13.55 17.93 19.04
C LEU A 755 13.75 19.25 18.27
N ARG A 756 14.40 20.25 18.87
CA ARG A 756 14.76 21.49 18.18
C ARG A 756 15.81 21.26 17.10
N ASN A 757 16.80 20.42 17.35
CA ASN A 757 17.77 19.99 16.33
C ASN A 757 17.08 19.24 15.18
N CYS A 758 16.11 18.38 15.48
CA CYS A 758 15.31 17.66 14.50
C CYS A 758 14.44 18.60 13.65
N LEU A 759 13.81 19.61 14.27
CA LEU A 759 13.08 20.66 13.53
C LEU A 759 14.00 21.43 12.59
N ALA A 760 15.22 21.74 13.04
CA ALA A 760 16.22 22.40 12.19
C ALA A 760 16.60 21.53 10.99
N ILE A 761 16.75 20.21 11.17
CA ILE A 761 17.04 19.28 10.05
C ILE A 761 15.88 19.30 9.05
N ALA A 762 14.63 19.21 9.48
CA ALA A 762 13.48 19.29 8.59
C ALA A 762 13.44 20.63 7.81
N ASP A 763 13.78 21.73 8.47
CA ASP A 763 13.82 23.06 7.84
C ASP A 763 14.99 23.21 6.83
N ILE A 764 16.14 22.58 7.05
CA ILE A 764 17.25 22.53 6.07
C ILE A 764 16.78 21.92 4.74
N TYR A 765 16.08 20.77 4.78
CA TYR A 765 15.61 20.11 3.57
C TYR A 765 14.52 20.91 2.83
N GLN A 766 13.79 21.76 3.55
CA GLN A 766 12.80 22.68 2.96
C GLN A 766 13.38 24.04 2.53
N GLY A 767 14.68 24.27 2.70
CA GLY A 767 15.35 25.52 2.35
C GLY A 767 15.10 26.67 3.33
N ARG A 768 14.51 26.40 4.51
CA ARG A 768 14.24 27.40 5.56
C ARG A 768 15.46 27.61 6.47
N PHE A 769 16.58 27.98 5.87
CA PHE A 769 17.89 28.02 6.56
C PHE A 769 17.94 28.97 7.76
N ARG A 770 17.27 30.13 7.69
CA ARG A 770 17.22 31.09 8.83
C ARG A 770 16.48 30.49 10.02
N GLN A 771 15.37 29.76 9.76
CA GLN A 771 14.58 29.12 10.80
C GLN A 771 15.34 27.93 11.40
N ALA A 772 16.01 27.14 10.57
CA ALA A 772 16.88 26.05 11.01
C ALA A 772 17.98 26.57 11.96
N TYR A 773 18.63 27.68 11.59
CA TYR A 773 19.62 28.32 12.45
C TYR A 773 19.02 28.75 13.81
N ALA A 774 17.83 29.36 13.82
CA ALA A 774 17.16 29.77 15.05
C ALA A 774 16.87 28.57 15.96
N TRP A 775 16.34 27.47 15.42
CA TRP A 775 16.09 26.24 16.18
C TRP A 775 17.38 25.68 16.80
N CYS A 776 18.50 25.67 16.06
CA CYS A 776 19.78 25.21 16.56
C CYS A 776 20.35 26.14 17.63
N ALA A 777 20.19 27.47 17.51
CA ALA A 777 20.60 28.42 18.54
C ALA A 777 19.84 28.17 19.85
N ASP A 778 18.54 27.93 19.77
CA ASP A 778 17.71 27.56 20.92
C ASP A 778 18.15 26.23 21.53
N ALA A 779 18.36 25.19 20.70
CA ALA A 779 18.84 23.89 21.14
C ALA A 779 20.19 24.00 21.86
N LEU A 780 21.12 24.79 21.31
CA LEU A 780 22.45 25.01 21.88
C LEU A 780 22.39 25.73 23.23
N SER A 781 21.48 26.72 23.37
CA SER A 781 21.25 27.43 24.63
C SER A 781 20.80 26.49 25.76
N ILE A 782 20.13 25.39 25.40
CA ILE A 782 19.64 24.36 26.33
C ILE A 782 20.74 23.32 26.61
N ALA A 783 21.46 22.88 25.56
CA ALA A 783 22.44 21.80 25.66
C ALA A 783 23.74 22.24 26.36
N ARG A 784 24.20 23.48 26.19
CA ARG A 784 25.44 24.00 26.80
C ARG A 784 25.43 23.96 28.34
N PRO A 785 24.43 24.52 29.04
CA PRO A 785 24.38 24.48 30.51
C PRO A 785 24.27 23.05 31.07
N ARG A 786 23.74 22.12 30.26
CA ARG A 786 23.60 20.71 30.67
C ARG A 786 24.83 19.87 30.37
N GLY A 787 25.84 20.42 29.68
CA GLY A 787 27.03 19.69 29.28
C GLY A 787 26.80 18.57 28.27
N ASP A 788 25.67 18.59 27.55
CA ASP A 788 25.34 17.60 26.53
C ASP A 788 26.12 17.87 25.25
N LEU A 789 27.29 17.27 25.15
CA LEU A 789 28.21 17.48 24.02
C LEU A 789 27.64 16.97 22.70
N ARG A 790 26.80 15.92 22.72
CA ARG A 790 26.24 15.34 21.50
C ARG A 790 25.20 16.26 20.90
N GLU A 791 24.26 16.78 21.69
CA GLU A 791 23.26 17.72 21.20
C GLU A 791 23.88 19.08 20.83
N GLN A 792 24.96 19.52 21.49
CA GLN A 792 25.75 20.67 21.08
C GLN A 792 26.36 20.42 19.69
N ALA A 793 27.00 19.27 19.46
CA ALA A 793 27.62 18.94 18.19
C ALA A 793 26.57 18.88 17.05
N ARG A 794 25.40 18.27 17.31
CA ARG A 794 24.30 18.24 16.33
C ARG A 794 23.80 19.65 15.97
N ALA A 795 23.57 20.49 16.97
CA ALA A 795 23.15 21.87 16.75
C ALA A 795 24.16 22.64 15.89
N ILE A 796 25.44 22.58 16.27
CA ILE A 796 26.52 23.30 15.59
C ILE A 796 26.71 22.78 14.15
N ALA A 797 26.60 21.47 13.93
CA ALA A 797 26.67 20.88 12.61
C ALA A 797 25.57 21.41 11.67
N VAL A 798 24.34 21.47 12.16
CA VAL A 798 23.20 22.00 11.37
C VAL A 798 23.31 23.50 11.18
N MET A 799 23.82 24.27 12.19
CA MET A 799 24.13 25.70 12.06
C MET A 799 25.15 25.92 10.94
N GLY A 800 26.23 25.15 10.92
CA GLY A 800 27.26 25.24 9.86
C GLY A 800 26.69 24.96 8.47
N ALA A 801 25.80 23.94 8.34
CA ALA A 801 25.12 23.66 7.10
C ALA A 801 24.17 24.81 6.65
N ALA A 802 23.41 25.38 7.60
CA ALA A 802 22.52 26.51 7.33
C ALA A 802 23.31 27.78 6.91
N GLU A 803 24.39 28.07 7.60
CA GLU A 803 25.28 29.23 7.27
C GLU A 803 25.93 29.07 5.89
N ARG A 804 26.43 27.87 5.58
CA ARG A 804 26.93 27.56 4.25
C ARG A 804 25.86 27.84 3.18
N ALA A 805 24.64 27.39 3.40
CA ALA A 805 23.53 27.61 2.48
C ALA A 805 23.15 29.10 2.35
N LEU A 806 23.33 29.88 3.43
CA LEU A 806 23.13 31.33 3.45
C LEU A 806 24.34 32.13 2.89
N GLY A 807 25.42 31.47 2.46
CA GLY A 807 26.61 32.07 1.93
C GLY A 807 27.57 32.65 3.00
N ARG A 808 27.38 32.34 4.28
CA ARG A 808 28.21 32.75 5.42
C ARG A 808 29.36 31.75 5.62
N LEU A 809 30.26 31.70 4.64
CA LEU A 809 31.25 30.63 4.56
C LEU A 809 32.27 30.62 5.70
N PRO A 810 32.77 31.79 6.21
CA PRO A 810 33.70 31.82 7.34
C PRO A 810 33.09 31.27 8.64
N GLU A 811 31.85 31.64 8.95
CA GLU A 811 31.12 31.19 10.13
C GLU A 811 30.82 29.68 10.05
N ALA A 812 30.39 29.23 8.86
CA ALA A 812 30.17 27.80 8.60
C ALA A 812 31.46 26.99 8.81
N ALA A 813 32.61 27.48 8.32
CA ALA A 813 33.89 26.81 8.52
C ALA A 813 34.29 26.70 9.99
N ALA A 814 34.06 27.77 10.78
CA ALA A 814 34.32 27.76 12.22
C ALA A 814 33.46 26.72 12.95
N HIS A 815 32.14 26.72 12.71
CA HIS A 815 31.23 25.77 13.33
C HIS A 815 31.54 24.33 12.93
N LEU A 816 31.76 24.04 11.66
CA LEU A 816 32.07 22.68 11.19
C LEU A 816 33.41 22.16 11.74
N SER A 817 34.39 23.06 11.95
CA SER A 817 35.65 22.70 12.57
C SER A 817 35.47 22.41 14.08
N GLU A 818 34.60 23.15 14.78
CA GLU A 818 34.24 22.89 16.17
C GLU A 818 33.59 21.52 16.31
N VAL A 819 32.68 21.18 15.39
CA VAL A 819 32.03 19.84 15.39
C VAL A 819 33.05 18.71 15.20
N MET A 820 34.04 18.86 14.34
CA MET A 820 35.11 17.84 14.18
C MET A 820 35.85 17.59 15.49
N GLY A 821 36.11 18.64 16.28
CA GLY A 821 36.69 18.51 17.61
C GLY A 821 35.77 17.80 18.61
N LEU A 822 34.49 18.07 18.56
CA LEU A 822 33.48 17.40 19.38
C LEU A 822 33.27 15.94 18.95
N ALA A 823 33.23 15.64 17.68
CA ALA A 823 33.11 14.28 17.14
C ALA A 823 34.28 13.39 17.62
N SER A 824 35.49 13.91 17.56
CA SER A 824 36.67 13.20 18.11
C SER A 824 36.60 12.94 19.62
N ARG A 825 36.04 13.90 20.39
CA ARG A 825 35.84 13.73 21.84
C ARG A 825 34.75 12.71 22.19
N LEU A 826 33.76 12.58 21.32
CA LEU A 826 32.62 11.68 21.46
C LEU A 826 32.88 10.29 20.88
N ASP A 827 33.99 10.12 20.14
CA ASP A 827 34.26 8.92 19.31
C ASP A 827 33.11 8.60 18.37
N ASP A 828 32.57 9.65 17.73
CA ASP A 828 31.36 9.59 16.88
C ASP A 828 31.76 9.71 15.40
N ASP A 829 31.96 8.57 14.77
CA ASP A 829 32.35 8.45 13.36
C ASP A 829 31.26 9.05 12.41
N TRP A 830 29.99 8.99 12.79
CA TRP A 830 28.90 9.54 11.97
C TRP A 830 28.99 11.07 11.93
N LEU A 831 29.17 11.70 13.09
CA LEU A 831 29.36 13.15 13.21
C LEU A 831 30.64 13.61 12.48
N ALA A 832 31.72 12.86 12.61
CA ALA A 832 32.99 13.14 11.91
C ALA A 832 32.82 13.06 10.39
N GLY A 833 32.18 12.01 9.90
CA GLY A 833 31.92 11.81 8.49
C GLY A 833 31.01 12.88 7.89
N MET A 834 29.90 13.18 8.55
CA MET A 834 28.96 14.23 8.11
C MET A 834 29.62 15.63 8.10
N SER A 835 30.39 15.95 9.13
CA SER A 835 31.09 17.25 9.21
C SER A 835 32.20 17.37 8.17
N SER A 836 32.93 16.28 7.91
CA SER A 836 33.88 16.23 6.79
C SER A 836 33.20 16.47 5.44
N CYS A 837 32.04 15.86 5.22
CA CYS A 837 31.25 16.07 4.00
C CYS A 837 30.84 17.55 3.83
N GLN A 838 30.36 18.19 4.90
CA GLN A 838 29.97 19.59 4.90
C GLN A 838 31.17 20.55 4.71
N LEU A 839 32.33 20.25 5.28
CA LEU A 839 33.57 20.98 5.03
C LEU A 839 34.03 20.84 3.56
N GLY A 840 33.86 19.64 2.99
CA GLY A 840 34.07 19.44 1.57
C GLY A 840 33.16 20.33 0.72
N ALA A 841 31.85 20.31 1.02
CA ALA A 841 30.86 21.13 0.32
C ALA A 841 31.10 22.65 0.46
N LEU A 842 31.67 23.10 1.60
CA LEU A 842 32.07 24.47 1.80
C LEU A 842 33.25 24.83 0.87
N HIS A 843 34.29 24.00 0.82
CA HIS A 843 35.44 24.23 -0.08
C HIS A 843 35.06 24.14 -1.55
N ASP A 844 34.09 23.29 -1.89
CA ASP A 844 33.57 23.18 -3.25
C ASP A 844 32.86 24.47 -3.67
N GLN A 845 32.06 25.04 -2.77
CA GLN A 845 31.39 26.33 -2.97
C GLN A 845 32.38 27.52 -3.10
N GLU A 846 33.54 27.41 -2.47
CA GLU A 846 34.64 28.37 -2.61
C GLU A 846 35.46 28.16 -3.92
N GLY A 847 35.11 27.18 -4.77
CA GLY A 847 35.85 26.82 -5.98
C GLY A 847 37.12 26.00 -5.72
N ARG A 848 37.32 25.53 -4.47
CA ARG A 848 38.50 24.74 -4.09
C ARG A 848 38.21 23.24 -4.21
N HIS A 849 37.84 22.81 -5.41
CA HIS A 849 37.31 21.46 -5.70
C HIS A 849 38.26 20.33 -5.29
N GLU A 850 39.59 20.45 -5.57
CA GLU A 850 40.55 19.41 -5.17
C GLU A 850 40.64 19.27 -3.62
N LYS A 851 40.56 20.38 -2.91
CA LYS A 851 40.50 20.33 -1.43
C LYS A 851 39.20 19.72 -0.94
N ALA A 852 38.08 20.00 -1.61
CA ALA A 852 36.77 19.38 -1.31
C ALA A 852 36.84 17.85 -1.45
N LEU A 853 37.47 17.35 -2.52
CA LEU A 853 37.67 15.92 -2.76
C LEU A 853 38.45 15.23 -1.61
N THR A 854 39.40 15.92 -0.99
CA THR A 854 40.15 15.38 0.16
C THR A 854 39.22 15.17 1.39
N TYR A 855 38.33 16.15 1.63
CA TYR A 855 37.35 16.04 2.71
C TYR A 855 36.27 14.98 2.41
N TYR A 856 35.83 14.86 1.15
CA TYR A 856 34.88 13.83 0.75
C TYR A 856 35.48 12.43 0.85
N ALA A 857 36.74 12.24 0.51
CA ALA A 857 37.46 10.99 0.73
C ALA A 857 37.50 10.60 2.22
N THR A 858 37.78 11.59 3.10
CA THR A 858 37.72 11.40 4.57
C THR A 858 36.31 11.02 5.00
N SER A 859 35.29 11.72 4.51
CA SER A 859 33.88 11.40 4.79
C SER A 859 33.51 9.99 4.36
N LEU A 860 33.96 9.58 3.14
CA LEU A 860 33.69 8.26 2.61
C LEU A 860 34.33 7.15 3.44
N THR A 861 35.55 7.37 3.96
CA THR A 861 36.20 6.44 4.88
C THR A 861 35.36 6.19 6.14
N PHE A 862 34.80 7.24 6.74
CA PHE A 862 33.89 7.11 7.89
C PHE A 862 32.58 6.42 7.49
N ALA A 863 31.99 6.80 6.37
CA ALA A 863 30.74 6.22 5.88
C ALA A 863 30.87 4.72 5.61
N GLU A 864 31.97 4.28 4.99
CA GLU A 864 32.27 2.87 4.74
C GLU A 864 32.59 2.09 6.03
N LYS A 865 33.27 2.72 7.01
CA LYS A 865 33.50 2.14 8.32
C LYS A 865 32.20 1.86 9.07
N ILE A 866 31.26 2.78 9.03
CA ILE A 866 29.92 2.66 9.64
C ILE A 866 29.05 1.67 8.86
N GLY A 867 29.27 1.53 7.54
CA GLY A 867 28.56 0.62 6.67
C GLY A 867 27.12 1.03 6.39
N ARG A 868 26.81 2.34 6.40
CA ARG A 868 25.45 2.86 6.15
C ARG A 868 25.34 3.35 4.68
N PRO A 869 24.54 2.66 3.84
CA PRO A 869 24.44 2.94 2.40
C PRO A 869 24.02 4.38 2.07
N ARG A 870 23.12 4.97 2.87
CA ARG A 870 22.64 6.34 2.68
C ARG A 870 23.76 7.37 2.84
N MET A 871 24.57 7.25 3.87
CA MET A 871 25.70 8.14 4.09
C MET A 871 26.75 8.02 3.00
N ILE A 872 27.00 6.77 2.53
CA ILE A 872 27.89 6.51 1.38
C ILE A 872 27.35 7.20 0.13
N SER A 873 26.05 6.97 -0.20
CA SER A 873 25.39 7.58 -1.36
C SER A 873 25.47 9.09 -1.34
N LYS A 874 25.19 9.71 -0.20
CA LYS A 874 25.27 11.17 -0.01
C LYS A 874 26.68 11.70 -0.25
N THR A 875 27.69 11.05 0.30
CA THR A 875 29.09 11.44 0.12
C THR A 875 29.53 11.29 -1.35
N LEU A 876 29.09 10.22 -2.03
CA LEU A 876 29.36 10.01 -3.46
C LEU A 876 28.71 11.10 -4.33
N CYS A 877 27.49 11.56 -4.00
CA CYS A 877 26.86 12.68 -4.70
C CYS A 877 27.68 13.97 -4.61
N PHE A 878 28.15 14.34 -3.42
CA PHE A 878 29.00 15.51 -3.24
C PHE A 878 30.36 15.36 -3.95
N THR A 879 30.95 14.16 -3.91
CA THR A 879 32.17 13.86 -4.66
C THR A 879 31.96 14.03 -6.17
N ALA A 880 30.82 13.53 -6.68
CA ALA A 880 30.45 13.66 -8.08
C ALA A 880 30.23 15.14 -8.49
N GLU A 881 29.66 15.98 -7.61
CA GLU A 881 29.52 17.42 -7.85
C GLU A 881 30.87 18.11 -8.01
N ALA A 882 31.83 17.81 -7.13
CA ALA A 882 33.20 18.37 -7.26
C ALA A 882 33.89 17.90 -8.55
N HIS A 883 33.75 16.63 -8.92
CA HIS A 883 34.29 16.13 -10.21
C HIS A 883 33.58 16.78 -11.40
N LEU A 884 32.26 17.05 -11.30
CA LEU A 884 31.49 17.74 -12.33
C LEU A 884 32.03 19.17 -12.54
N ALA A 885 32.32 19.89 -11.46
CA ALA A 885 32.92 21.22 -11.51
C ALA A 885 34.34 21.20 -12.13
N LEU A 886 35.08 20.13 -11.98
CA LEU A 886 36.39 19.90 -12.60
C LEU A 886 36.29 19.36 -14.04
N GLY A 887 35.10 19.15 -14.60
CA GLY A 887 34.88 18.62 -15.94
C GLY A 887 35.21 17.13 -16.11
N ARG A 888 35.35 16.38 -15.01
CA ARG A 888 35.68 14.94 -15.00
C ARG A 888 34.42 14.08 -15.14
N HIS A 889 33.80 14.12 -16.33
CA HIS A 889 32.47 13.54 -16.57
C HIS A 889 32.41 12.01 -16.43
N THR A 890 33.52 11.29 -16.67
CA THR A 890 33.59 9.83 -16.53
C THR A 890 33.46 9.44 -15.05
N GLU A 891 34.23 10.09 -14.20
CA GLU A 891 34.23 9.89 -12.76
C GLU A 891 32.83 10.23 -12.16
N VAL A 892 32.24 11.34 -12.64
CA VAL A 892 30.85 11.71 -12.24
C VAL A 892 29.87 10.59 -12.55
N LYS A 893 29.97 10.00 -13.76
CA LYS A 893 29.06 8.93 -14.19
C LYS A 893 29.16 7.71 -13.26
N ASP A 894 30.36 7.28 -12.92
CA ASP A 894 30.56 6.07 -12.11
C ASP A 894 30.15 6.30 -10.65
N LEU A 895 30.52 7.46 -10.09
CA LEU A 895 30.11 7.84 -8.71
C LEU A 895 28.61 8.00 -8.58
N ALA A 896 27.99 8.73 -9.50
CA ALA A 896 26.55 8.99 -9.47
C ALA A 896 25.73 7.73 -9.72
N ARG A 897 26.21 6.78 -10.53
CA ARG A 897 25.56 5.47 -10.71
C ARG A 897 25.58 4.68 -9.40
N ARG A 898 26.76 4.54 -8.77
CA ARG A 898 26.89 3.88 -7.46
C ARG A 898 26.00 4.54 -6.40
N ALA A 899 25.97 5.88 -6.40
CA ALA A 899 25.09 6.63 -5.49
C ALA A 899 23.61 6.37 -5.73
N ALA A 900 23.17 6.28 -7.01
CA ALA A 900 21.78 5.99 -7.35
C ALA A 900 21.34 4.57 -6.94
N GLU A 901 22.23 3.58 -7.12
CA GLU A 901 22.01 2.21 -6.68
C GLU A 901 21.81 2.12 -5.17
N LEU A 902 22.71 2.76 -4.40
CA LEU A 902 22.60 2.82 -2.93
C LEU A 902 21.35 3.60 -2.48
N ALA A 903 21.03 4.71 -3.13
CA ALA A 903 19.84 5.51 -2.82
C ALA A 903 18.55 4.72 -3.09
N GLN A 904 18.52 3.92 -4.17
CA GLN A 904 17.42 3.04 -4.48
C GLN A 904 17.29 1.90 -3.46
N GLU A 905 18.42 1.34 -3.01
CA GLU A 905 18.44 0.29 -1.99
C GLU A 905 17.78 0.75 -0.69
N VAL A 906 18.03 1.99 -0.27
CA VAL A 906 17.49 2.55 0.98
C VAL A 906 16.19 3.33 0.81
N GLY A 907 15.63 3.39 -0.40
CA GLY A 907 14.40 4.14 -0.66
C GLY A 907 14.53 5.67 -0.48
N ASP A 908 15.75 6.24 -0.57
CA ASP A 908 15.94 7.69 -0.43
C ASP A 908 15.67 8.40 -1.76
N LEU A 909 14.46 8.96 -1.88
CA LEU A 909 14.01 9.64 -3.09
C LEU A 909 14.85 10.90 -3.41
N GLN A 910 15.34 11.59 -2.37
CA GLN A 910 16.14 12.81 -2.54
C GLN A 910 17.52 12.49 -3.11
N LEU A 911 18.20 11.50 -2.54
CA LEU A 911 19.52 11.07 -3.04
C LEU A 911 19.42 10.42 -4.41
N ARG A 912 18.35 9.66 -4.68
CA ARG A 912 18.11 9.09 -6.01
C ARG A 912 17.94 10.17 -7.06
N ALA A 913 17.11 11.18 -6.81
CA ALA A 913 16.93 12.30 -7.72
C ALA A 913 18.22 13.09 -7.93
N THR A 914 19.00 13.32 -6.85
CA THR A 914 20.30 13.98 -6.93
C THR A 914 21.25 13.19 -7.82
N SER A 915 21.36 11.88 -7.61
CA SER A 915 22.24 11.00 -8.38
C SER A 915 21.85 10.93 -9.86
N LEU A 916 20.54 10.80 -10.16
CA LEU A 916 20.05 10.83 -11.55
C LEU A 916 20.32 12.17 -12.23
N SER A 917 20.16 13.28 -11.51
CA SER A 917 20.49 14.62 -12.01
C SER A 917 21.98 14.77 -12.33
N LEU A 918 22.86 14.20 -11.49
CA LEU A 918 24.30 14.19 -11.71
C LEU A 918 24.70 13.29 -12.89
N LEU A 919 24.07 12.11 -13.02
CA LEU A 919 24.23 11.26 -14.21
C LEU A 919 23.82 12.02 -15.47
N GLY A 920 22.70 12.71 -15.46
CA GLY A 920 22.25 13.55 -16.56
C GLY A 920 23.24 14.69 -16.86
N ALA A 921 23.84 15.31 -15.84
CA ALA A 921 24.87 16.34 -16.02
C ALA A 921 26.16 15.76 -16.61
N ALA A 922 26.54 14.54 -16.24
CA ALA A 922 27.69 13.85 -16.84
C ALA A 922 27.46 13.54 -18.33
N GLU A 923 26.27 13.02 -18.69
CA GLU A 923 25.95 12.75 -20.12
C GLU A 923 25.85 14.06 -20.94
N HIS A 924 25.32 15.13 -20.33
CA HIS A 924 25.36 16.46 -20.96
C HIS A 924 26.80 16.89 -21.30
N GLY A 925 27.73 16.79 -20.33
CA GLY A 925 29.13 17.14 -20.53
C GLY A 925 29.85 16.25 -21.56
N ARG A 926 29.36 15.04 -21.79
CA ARG A 926 29.85 14.10 -22.83
C ARG A 926 29.21 14.33 -24.20
N GLY A 927 28.20 15.20 -24.29
CA GLY A 927 27.47 15.50 -25.52
C GLY A 927 26.29 14.60 -25.82
N ASP A 928 25.96 13.62 -24.94
CA ASP A 928 24.74 12.78 -25.07
C ASP A 928 23.55 13.50 -24.46
N LEU A 929 23.01 14.48 -25.20
CA LEU A 929 21.91 15.32 -24.76
C LEU A 929 20.59 14.54 -24.59
N PRO A 930 20.23 13.56 -25.46
CA PRO A 930 19.03 12.78 -25.29
C PRO A 930 19.01 11.97 -23.97
N SER A 931 20.11 11.29 -23.65
CA SER A 931 20.27 10.56 -22.39
C SER A 931 20.23 11.50 -21.18
N ALA A 932 20.87 12.66 -21.29
CA ALA A 932 20.87 13.69 -20.25
C ALA A 932 19.46 14.21 -19.94
N ILE A 933 18.64 14.50 -20.96
CA ILE A 933 17.25 14.92 -20.80
C ILE A 933 16.42 13.81 -20.12
N THR A 934 16.58 12.57 -20.57
CA THR A 934 15.84 11.43 -20.02
C THR A 934 16.13 11.27 -18.53
N LEU A 935 17.41 11.24 -18.13
CA LEU A 935 17.84 11.09 -16.75
C LEU A 935 17.36 12.24 -15.84
N GLN A 936 17.45 13.48 -16.34
CA GLN A 936 17.01 14.66 -15.57
C GLN A 936 15.48 14.74 -15.45
N ARG A 937 14.73 14.24 -16.44
CA ARG A 937 13.27 14.07 -16.35
C ARG A 937 12.89 12.98 -15.37
N GLU A 938 13.64 11.86 -15.37
CA GLU A 938 13.46 10.81 -14.37
C GLU A 938 13.75 11.33 -12.96
N ALA A 939 14.81 12.12 -12.79
CA ALA A 939 15.10 12.79 -11.52
C ALA A 939 13.93 13.66 -11.04
N LEU A 940 13.32 14.45 -11.92
CA LEU A 940 12.12 15.23 -11.59
C LEU A 940 10.90 14.36 -11.27
N ALA A 941 10.72 13.25 -11.98
CA ALA A 941 9.62 12.32 -11.72
C ALA A 941 9.78 11.61 -10.36
N THR A 942 11.03 11.42 -9.90
CA THR A 942 11.31 10.87 -8.57
C THR A 942 10.98 11.87 -7.44
N LEU A 943 11.06 13.16 -7.73
CA LEU A 943 10.71 14.24 -6.84
C LEU A 943 9.19 14.48 -6.91
N THR A 944 8.40 13.67 -6.22
CA THR A 944 6.97 13.86 -6.10
C THR A 944 6.63 14.96 -5.08
N GLU A 945 5.36 15.17 -4.81
CA GLU A 945 4.66 16.21 -4.06
C GLU A 945 5.27 16.69 -2.71
N HIS A 946 6.30 16.02 -2.21
CA HIS A 946 6.97 16.35 -0.92
C HIS A 946 8.42 16.81 -1.10
N THR A 947 8.72 17.46 -2.20
CA THR A 947 10.07 17.73 -2.70
C THR A 947 10.84 18.74 -1.86
N SER A 948 12.15 18.50 -1.74
CA SER A 948 13.12 19.53 -1.36
C SER A 948 13.15 20.61 -2.45
N ARG A 949 12.58 21.79 -2.19
CA ARG A 949 12.58 22.93 -3.14
C ARG A 949 13.97 23.26 -3.67
N PRO A 950 15.05 23.31 -2.83
CA PRO A 950 16.39 23.52 -3.34
C PRO A 950 16.86 22.46 -4.37
N LEU A 951 16.52 21.19 -4.13
CA LEU A 951 16.91 20.12 -5.04
C LEU A 951 16.14 20.21 -6.36
N GLU A 952 14.84 20.40 -6.32
CA GLU A 952 14.04 20.56 -7.54
C GLU A 952 14.55 21.74 -8.39
N MET A 953 14.81 22.86 -7.74
CA MET A 953 15.37 24.05 -8.41
C MET A 953 16.67 23.71 -9.15
N GLU A 954 17.57 22.93 -8.54
CA GLU A 954 18.86 22.58 -9.17
C GLU A 954 18.65 21.59 -10.34
N VAL A 955 17.80 20.57 -10.17
CA VAL A 955 17.49 19.61 -11.25
C VAL A 955 16.88 20.34 -12.45
N ARG A 956 15.96 21.28 -12.23
CA ARG A 956 15.36 22.09 -13.29
C ARG A 956 16.38 23.03 -13.98
N ARG A 957 17.32 23.60 -13.23
CA ARG A 957 18.41 24.40 -13.81
C ARG A 957 19.29 23.55 -14.74
N ARG A 958 19.68 22.35 -14.32
CA ARG A 958 20.47 21.41 -15.14
C ARG A 958 19.69 21.00 -16.38
N LEU A 959 18.42 20.63 -16.24
CA LEU A 959 17.55 20.26 -17.35
C LEU A 959 17.36 21.41 -18.34
N GLY A 960 17.18 22.64 -17.85
CA GLY A 960 17.10 23.84 -18.69
C GLY A 960 18.38 24.07 -19.50
N ARG A 961 19.56 23.90 -18.90
CA ARG A 961 20.85 23.98 -19.61
C ARG A 961 20.96 22.89 -20.70
N THR A 962 20.47 21.68 -20.42
CA THR A 962 20.49 20.57 -21.36
C THR A 962 19.54 20.80 -22.53
N TYR A 963 18.33 21.34 -22.30
CA TYR A 963 17.42 21.74 -23.38
C TYR A 963 17.99 22.87 -24.24
N ALA A 964 18.62 23.88 -23.61
CA ALA A 964 19.31 24.95 -24.37
C ALA A 964 20.38 24.40 -25.28
N ALA A 965 21.20 23.45 -24.79
CA ALA A 965 22.23 22.79 -25.59
C ALA A 965 21.65 21.88 -26.70
N ALA A 966 20.48 21.29 -26.46
CA ALA A 966 19.77 20.45 -27.44
C ALA A 966 19.02 21.27 -28.52
N GLY A 967 19.04 22.62 -28.43
CA GLY A 967 18.38 23.47 -29.42
C GLY A 967 16.88 23.70 -29.16
N ASP A 968 16.40 23.44 -27.93
CA ASP A 968 15.05 23.74 -27.51
C ASP A 968 15.01 24.89 -26.47
N PRO A 969 15.10 26.15 -26.94
CA PRO A 969 15.10 27.29 -26.05
C PRO A 969 13.75 27.54 -25.35
N ALA A 970 12.65 27.05 -25.91
CA ALA A 970 11.31 27.24 -25.32
C ALA A 970 11.18 26.40 -24.05
N GLU A 971 11.54 25.14 -24.10
CA GLU A 971 11.51 24.25 -22.94
C GLU A 971 12.60 24.65 -21.92
N ALA A 972 13.78 25.08 -22.37
CA ALA A 972 14.82 25.60 -21.49
C ALA A 972 14.32 26.78 -20.66
N GLU A 973 13.69 27.79 -21.28
CA GLU A 973 13.14 28.95 -20.56
C GLU A 973 11.99 28.55 -19.62
N ARG A 974 11.18 27.59 -20.00
CA ARG A 974 10.13 27.03 -19.13
C ARG A 974 10.75 26.45 -17.85
N GLN A 975 11.79 25.62 -17.96
CA GLN A 975 12.46 25.02 -16.82
C GLN A 975 13.13 26.07 -15.93
N PHE A 976 13.80 27.07 -16.51
CA PHE A 976 14.42 28.17 -15.76
C PHE A 976 13.37 29.04 -15.05
N ARG A 977 12.20 29.26 -15.62
CA ARG A 977 11.10 30.02 -15.03
C ARG A 977 10.58 29.31 -13.80
N ILE A 978 10.32 28.00 -13.91
CA ILE A 978 9.89 27.19 -12.76
C ILE A 978 10.96 27.20 -11.67
N ALA A 979 12.25 27.02 -12.04
CA ALA A 979 13.34 27.07 -11.07
C ALA A 979 13.43 28.43 -10.34
N ARG A 980 13.14 29.53 -11.03
CA ARG A 980 13.09 30.88 -10.40
C ARG A 980 11.90 31.05 -9.46
N SER A 981 10.72 30.50 -9.81
CA SER A 981 9.53 30.55 -8.93
C SER A 981 9.72 29.77 -7.64
N LEU A 982 10.50 28.69 -7.66
CA LEU A 982 10.82 27.91 -6.48
C LEU A 982 11.78 28.62 -5.51
N ALA A 983 12.55 29.59 -6.00
CA ALA A 983 13.51 30.33 -5.17
C ALA A 983 12.85 31.26 -4.13
N GLY A 984 11.53 31.52 -4.25
CA GLY A 984 10.78 32.45 -3.37
C GLY A 984 11.21 33.93 -3.54
N PRO A 985 10.52 34.89 -2.93
CA PRO A 985 11.04 36.24 -2.83
C PRO A 985 12.27 36.24 -1.93
N ALA A 986 13.36 36.85 -2.40
CA ALA A 986 14.67 36.93 -1.76
C ALA A 986 14.63 37.61 -0.38
#